data_fb1afb7b624c16648b434eb5bfde9993
#
_entry.id   fb1afb7b624c16648b434eb5bfde9993
#
_cell.length_a   1.000
_cell.length_b   1.000
_cell.length_c   1.000
_cell.angle_alpha   90.00
_cell.angle_beta   90.00
_cell.angle_gamma   90.00
#
_symmetry.space_group_name_H-M   'P 1'
#
loop_
_entity.id
_entity.type
_entity.pdbx_description
1 polymer ?
#
loop_
_entity_poly.entity_id
_entity_poly.type
_entity_poly.pdbx_seq_one_letter_code
_entity_poly.pdbx_strand_id
1 'polypeptide(L)'
;MKHKQNGKMYHIGVDTGGTFTDVIVVDSGGNVVIGKAETTPGKFEEGVLNAIADAGQKFGLGLNELLKHTESFVQGTTVGTNILINRNGVKTGMITTKGFEDTTHIMRAIGRIDGLSPEEVRHSAMVKKPVPISPKHLIKGVAERFDSFGNEVVPLNRDELLKATQELLAAGVESIAICFLWSHLYPKHELEAYEIVTKAAPSVYVDMSHKVAPLIREYGRFNTAAIDCYIGPIMVKWYQHLDKVLRSQGLDKELLTAQVWGGVMPYKDMMPIGTINSGPVGGVIGSRKVATELLGLPNVVTTDVGGTSFDVSIIAEGRHVYAREKPIMRFRVNIPMIDVTSIGAGGGTIAWSDEGGALKVGPASAGADPGPACYMKGGTNPTVTDASVLLGIYDPNFYLGGRKKLNKDAAVKSVKALGDKVGMGLTETAAAIFDIQNEHMIDLLRLMVTRTGHDPRDFSVFCFGGGGPTHGAAYGKRLGFKSIYMFPTSAAFSAFGLASADVSRIFDRSIYLRMPADPKQVNGICDQLESEALSEMKRIGFDSSSVVIHREISMKFGRQVNVERIPMPRKTYDEKDIAQIGDDFVEFYRSVYGEGAAFVEAGMEIMAIHVTASVPLARPSLIKRPLGSSKTDHAVKGKRDVYWSDKKSYQLTPIYDGDKLEPGNVIAGPALAELATTTILVPHDSQLKIDEYGFFVM
;
A
#
# COMPACT_ATOMS: atom_id res chain seq x y z
N MET A 1 43.10 -4.52 -3.67
CA MET A 1 42.82 -5.59 -4.66
C MET A 1 41.61 -5.14 -5.49
N LYS A 2 41.84 -4.74 -6.74
CA LYS A 2 40.72 -4.41 -7.66
C LYS A 2 40.10 -5.74 -8.12
N HIS A 3 39.00 -6.14 -7.51
CA HIS A 3 38.23 -7.24 -8.03
C HIS A 3 37.58 -6.80 -9.36
N LYS A 4 37.87 -7.54 -10.41
CA LYS A 4 37.19 -7.44 -11.70
C LYS A 4 35.68 -7.68 -11.48
N GLN A 5 34.87 -6.62 -11.49
CA GLN A 5 33.42 -6.67 -11.43
C GLN A 5 32.84 -6.78 -12.86
N ASN A 6 33.33 -7.72 -13.67
CA ASN A 6 32.75 -7.96 -14.98
C ASN A 6 31.44 -8.75 -14.83
N GLY A 7 30.30 -8.14 -15.13
CA GLY A 7 29.02 -8.80 -15.41
C GLY A 7 27.96 -8.82 -14.30
N LYS A 8 28.10 -8.08 -13.18
CA LYS A 8 27.02 -7.98 -12.19
C LYS A 8 25.91 -7.07 -12.69
N MET A 9 24.66 -7.56 -12.64
CA MET A 9 23.45 -6.81 -12.91
C MET A 9 22.76 -6.45 -11.59
N TYR A 10 22.02 -5.34 -11.57
CA TYR A 10 21.37 -4.80 -10.38
C TYR A 10 19.87 -4.62 -10.59
N HIS A 11 19.10 -4.88 -9.55
CA HIS A 11 17.67 -4.61 -9.48
C HIS A 11 17.46 -3.52 -8.44
N ILE A 12 16.76 -2.45 -8.83
CA ILE A 12 16.55 -1.28 -7.99
C ILE A 12 15.06 -1.11 -7.71
N GLY A 13 14.71 -1.06 -6.43
CA GLY A 13 13.39 -0.64 -5.96
C GLY A 13 13.52 0.66 -5.19
N VAL A 14 12.68 1.61 -5.49
CA VAL A 14 12.64 2.94 -4.87
C VAL A 14 11.27 3.18 -4.26
N ASP A 15 11.24 3.57 -3.00
CA ASP A 15 10.03 4.07 -2.34
C ASP A 15 10.22 5.53 -1.95
N THR A 16 9.53 6.43 -2.65
CA THR A 16 9.56 7.85 -2.37
C THR A 16 8.43 8.22 -1.41
N GLY A 17 8.76 8.32 -0.13
CA GLY A 17 7.87 8.82 0.91
C GLY A 17 7.91 10.35 1.04
N GLY A 18 7.06 10.89 1.93
CA GLY A 18 7.00 12.34 2.18
C GLY A 18 8.22 12.90 2.93
N THR A 19 8.98 12.07 3.66
CA THR A 19 10.11 12.48 4.50
C THR A 19 11.44 11.93 3.99
N PHE A 20 11.46 10.65 3.64
CA PHE A 20 12.64 9.94 3.14
C PHE A 20 12.30 9.22 1.84
N THR A 21 13.33 9.10 1.01
CA THR A 21 13.34 8.19 -0.14
C THR A 21 14.23 7.02 0.24
N ASP A 22 13.64 5.83 0.23
CA ASP A 22 14.30 4.57 0.52
C ASP A 22 14.56 3.81 -0.78
N VAL A 23 15.76 3.26 -0.90
CA VAL A 23 16.20 2.49 -2.06
C VAL A 23 16.73 1.15 -1.61
N ILE A 24 16.34 0.11 -2.31
CA ILE A 24 16.98 -1.21 -2.24
C ILE A 24 17.66 -1.49 -3.58
N VAL A 25 18.89 -1.90 -3.51
CA VAL A 25 19.64 -2.44 -4.64
C VAL A 25 20.02 -3.89 -4.33
N VAL A 26 19.64 -4.79 -5.24
CA VAL A 26 19.97 -6.22 -5.15
C VAL A 26 20.86 -6.58 -6.33
N ASP A 27 22.04 -7.15 -6.08
CA ASP A 27 22.91 -7.63 -7.16
C ASP A 27 22.50 -9.05 -7.63
N SER A 28 22.98 -9.46 -8.79
CA SER A 28 22.74 -10.80 -9.36
C SER A 28 23.23 -11.96 -8.48
N GLY A 29 24.03 -11.68 -7.45
CA GLY A 29 24.46 -12.63 -6.45
C GLY A 29 23.58 -12.68 -5.21
N GLY A 30 22.48 -11.91 -5.15
CA GLY A 30 21.56 -11.86 -4.01
C GLY A 30 22.01 -11.00 -2.83
N ASN A 31 23.07 -10.18 -3.00
CA ASN A 31 23.46 -9.22 -1.97
C ASN A 31 22.51 -8.01 -2.02
N VAL A 32 22.02 -7.62 -0.85
CA VAL A 32 21.05 -6.53 -0.70
C VAL A 32 21.70 -5.35 0.01
N VAL A 33 21.54 -4.15 -0.52
CA VAL A 33 22.03 -2.90 0.06
C VAL A 33 20.90 -1.88 0.13
N ILE A 34 20.83 -1.19 1.27
CA ILE A 34 19.87 -0.08 1.49
C ILE A 34 20.55 1.24 1.15
N GLY A 35 19.89 2.08 0.35
CA GLY A 35 20.18 3.49 0.21
C GLY A 35 19.08 4.34 0.82
N LYS A 36 19.42 5.47 1.42
CA LYS A 36 18.44 6.35 2.08
C LYS A 36 18.87 7.81 1.96
N ALA A 37 17.93 8.67 1.54
CA ALA A 37 18.11 10.11 1.50
C ALA A 37 16.85 10.84 2.00
N GLU A 38 17.00 12.09 2.42
CA GLU A 38 15.83 12.94 2.70
C GLU A 38 15.11 13.26 1.38
N THR A 39 13.79 13.21 1.41
CA THR A 39 12.97 13.63 0.27
C THR A 39 12.97 15.15 0.17
N THR A 40 13.28 15.70 -1.01
CA THR A 40 13.27 17.13 -1.27
C THR A 40 11.89 17.54 -1.84
N PRO A 41 11.03 18.19 -1.07
CA PRO A 41 9.73 18.64 -1.56
C PRO A 41 9.87 19.53 -2.81
N GLY A 42 9.11 19.22 -3.86
CA GLY A 42 9.18 19.93 -5.15
C GLY A 42 10.30 19.50 -6.08
N LYS A 43 11.23 18.65 -5.61
CA LYS A 43 12.35 18.09 -6.38
C LYS A 43 12.61 16.64 -5.94
N PHE A 44 11.58 15.82 -6.04
CA PHE A 44 11.62 14.42 -5.57
C PHE A 44 12.73 13.60 -6.23
N GLU A 45 13.11 13.94 -7.48
CA GLU A 45 14.20 13.30 -8.21
C GLU A 45 15.57 13.44 -7.52
N GLU A 46 15.82 14.56 -6.82
CA GLU A 46 17.07 14.73 -6.07
C GLU A 46 17.17 13.70 -4.94
N GLY A 47 16.08 13.47 -4.20
CA GLY A 47 16.01 12.43 -3.16
C GLY A 47 16.25 11.04 -3.72
N VAL A 48 15.65 10.73 -4.89
CA VAL A 48 15.84 9.45 -5.59
C VAL A 48 17.32 9.25 -5.97
N LEU A 49 17.93 10.23 -6.65
CA LEU A 49 19.33 10.12 -7.06
C LEU A 49 20.29 9.99 -5.88
N ASN A 50 20.07 10.77 -4.81
CA ASN A 50 20.90 10.73 -3.61
C ASN A 50 20.80 9.38 -2.89
N ALA A 51 19.60 8.80 -2.80
CA ALA A 51 19.43 7.49 -2.18
C ALA A 51 20.06 6.36 -3.03
N ILE A 52 19.98 6.45 -4.37
CA ILE A 52 20.67 5.50 -5.27
C ILE A 52 22.20 5.64 -5.14
N ALA A 53 22.70 6.87 -5.03
CA ALA A 53 24.12 7.12 -4.85
C ALA A 53 24.63 6.57 -3.50
N ASP A 54 23.86 6.71 -2.40
CA ASP A 54 24.17 6.11 -1.09
C ASP A 54 24.26 4.58 -1.19
N ALA A 55 23.34 3.94 -1.91
CA ALA A 55 23.39 2.50 -2.14
C ALA A 55 24.59 2.10 -3.02
N GLY A 56 24.85 2.86 -4.09
CA GLY A 56 25.96 2.61 -5.00
C GLY A 56 27.32 2.62 -4.29
N GLN A 57 27.54 3.60 -3.41
CA GLN A 57 28.78 3.70 -2.62
C GLN A 57 29.06 2.42 -1.80
N LYS A 58 28.02 1.78 -1.28
CA LYS A 58 28.16 0.53 -0.49
C LYS A 58 28.56 -0.67 -1.37
N PHE A 59 28.26 -0.62 -2.68
CA PHE A 59 28.80 -1.57 -3.67
C PHE A 59 30.14 -1.13 -4.25
N GLY A 60 30.67 0.04 -3.88
CA GLY A 60 31.89 0.63 -4.45
C GLY A 60 31.67 1.20 -5.85
N LEU A 61 30.44 1.56 -6.22
CA LEU A 61 30.03 2.07 -7.53
C LEU A 61 29.61 3.53 -7.46
N GLY A 62 29.87 4.27 -8.53
CA GLY A 62 29.26 5.58 -8.76
C GLY A 62 27.82 5.44 -9.25
N LEU A 63 27.03 6.51 -9.11
CA LEU A 63 25.62 6.56 -9.55
C LEU A 63 25.46 6.09 -11.01
N ASN A 64 26.23 6.66 -11.93
CA ASN A 64 26.12 6.37 -13.36
C ASN A 64 26.51 4.92 -13.69
N GLU A 65 27.49 4.38 -12.98
CA GLU A 65 27.94 3.00 -13.16
C GLU A 65 26.88 2.02 -12.68
N LEU A 66 26.27 2.28 -11.51
CA LEU A 66 25.17 1.47 -11.00
C LEU A 66 23.98 1.47 -11.96
N LEU A 67 23.55 2.65 -12.44
CA LEU A 67 22.42 2.78 -13.36
C LEU A 67 22.65 2.10 -14.72
N LYS A 68 23.86 2.15 -15.26
CA LYS A 68 24.23 1.43 -16.51
C LYS A 68 24.12 -0.09 -16.40
N HIS A 69 24.33 -0.64 -15.20
CA HIS A 69 24.24 -2.08 -14.97
C HIS A 69 22.91 -2.49 -14.33
N THR A 70 21.92 -1.61 -14.36
CA THR A 70 20.58 -1.88 -13.81
C THR A 70 19.74 -2.68 -14.82
N GLU A 71 19.23 -3.83 -14.39
CA GLU A 71 18.35 -4.71 -15.17
C GLU A 71 16.87 -4.34 -15.00
N SER A 72 16.47 -3.93 -13.79
CA SER A 72 15.12 -3.45 -13.51
C SER A 72 15.12 -2.27 -12.56
N PHE A 73 14.30 -1.29 -12.83
CA PHE A 73 14.09 -0.11 -11.99
C PHE A 73 12.61 0.09 -11.71
N VAL A 74 12.23 0.01 -10.45
CA VAL A 74 10.82 0.14 -10.02
C VAL A 74 10.67 1.30 -9.05
N GLN A 75 9.77 2.23 -9.38
CA GLN A 75 9.43 3.40 -8.57
C GLN A 75 8.07 3.21 -7.89
N GLY A 76 8.06 3.22 -6.56
CA GLY A 76 6.88 3.45 -5.73
C GLY A 76 6.87 4.90 -5.22
N THR A 77 5.70 5.46 -5.01
CA THR A 77 5.59 6.86 -4.59
C THR A 77 4.31 7.16 -3.82
N THR A 78 4.38 8.13 -2.94
CA THR A 78 3.21 8.73 -2.28
C THR A 78 2.79 10.07 -2.92
N VAL A 79 3.39 10.47 -4.05
CA VAL A 79 3.10 11.76 -4.71
C VAL A 79 1.61 11.88 -5.05
N GLY A 80 1.00 10.87 -5.70
CA GLY A 80 -0.42 10.87 -6.03
C GLY A 80 -1.32 10.96 -4.80
N THR A 81 -0.98 10.26 -3.73
CA THR A 81 -1.68 10.33 -2.44
C THR A 81 -1.59 11.74 -1.84
N ASN A 82 -0.42 12.35 -1.85
CA ASN A 82 -0.20 13.70 -1.34
C ASN A 82 -0.95 14.77 -2.14
N ILE A 83 -1.07 14.62 -3.46
CA ILE A 83 -1.89 15.49 -4.31
C ILE A 83 -3.35 15.47 -3.84
N LEU A 84 -3.89 14.29 -3.53
CA LEU A 84 -5.27 14.15 -3.04
C LEU A 84 -5.44 14.72 -1.62
N ILE A 85 -4.52 14.46 -0.71
CA ILE A 85 -4.54 14.97 0.67
C ILE A 85 -4.51 16.49 0.68
N ASN A 86 -3.59 17.09 -0.06
CA ASN A 86 -3.37 18.53 -0.11
C ASN A 86 -4.34 19.26 -1.04
N ARG A 87 -5.18 18.54 -1.77
CA ARG A 87 -6.15 19.10 -2.73
C ARG A 87 -5.51 20.03 -3.76
N ASN A 88 -4.33 19.70 -4.25
CA ASN A 88 -3.56 20.47 -5.22
C ASN A 88 -3.42 19.79 -6.60
N GLY A 89 -4.39 18.93 -6.96
CA GLY A 89 -4.52 18.38 -8.32
C GLY A 89 -5.01 19.42 -9.33
N VAL A 90 -5.10 19.02 -10.59
CA VAL A 90 -5.51 19.90 -11.67
C VAL A 90 -7.02 20.18 -11.66
N LYS A 91 -7.44 21.27 -12.29
CA LYS A 91 -8.85 21.61 -12.43
C LYS A 91 -9.54 20.60 -13.37
N THR A 92 -10.41 19.77 -12.81
CA THR A 92 -11.00 18.60 -13.48
C THR A 92 -12.47 18.83 -13.81
N GLY A 93 -12.82 18.72 -15.09
CA GLY A 93 -14.20 18.67 -15.58
C GLY A 93 -14.70 17.22 -15.70
N MET A 94 -16.02 17.08 -15.80
CA MET A 94 -16.68 15.80 -16.06
C MET A 94 -17.76 15.95 -17.11
N ILE A 95 -17.83 15.01 -18.07
CA ILE A 95 -18.91 14.87 -19.03
C ILE A 95 -19.67 13.59 -18.69
N THR A 96 -20.98 13.68 -18.48
CA THR A 96 -21.80 12.55 -18.07
C THR A 96 -23.10 12.47 -18.87
N THR A 97 -23.85 11.38 -18.71
CA THR A 97 -25.21 11.23 -19.24
C THR A 97 -26.11 12.33 -18.68
N LYS A 98 -26.85 13.04 -19.55
CA LYS A 98 -27.76 14.11 -19.17
C LYS A 98 -28.79 13.66 -18.14
N GLY A 99 -28.94 14.45 -17.06
CA GLY A 99 -29.78 14.13 -15.90
C GLY A 99 -29.08 13.35 -14.79
N PHE A 100 -27.77 13.01 -14.96
CA PHE A 100 -26.96 12.30 -13.96
C PHE A 100 -25.79 13.14 -13.45
N GLU A 101 -25.82 14.44 -13.65
CA GLU A 101 -24.77 15.38 -13.24
C GLU A 101 -24.60 15.46 -11.72
N ASP A 102 -25.57 14.98 -10.94
CA ASP A 102 -25.53 14.98 -9.47
C ASP A 102 -25.01 13.67 -8.86
N THR A 103 -24.70 12.65 -9.66
CA THR A 103 -24.29 11.33 -9.18
C THR A 103 -23.15 11.39 -8.14
N THR A 104 -22.09 12.13 -8.44
CA THR A 104 -20.94 12.28 -7.54
C THR A 104 -21.24 13.18 -6.33
N HIS A 105 -22.27 14.02 -6.39
CA HIS A 105 -22.71 14.91 -5.31
C HIS A 105 -23.72 14.24 -4.36
N ILE A 106 -24.59 13.36 -4.89
CA ILE A 106 -25.52 12.53 -4.11
C ILE A 106 -24.75 11.48 -3.29
N MET A 107 -23.65 10.96 -3.84
CA MET A 107 -22.72 10.04 -3.17
C MET A 107 -23.37 8.75 -2.67
N ARG A 108 -24.45 8.26 -3.32
CA ARG A 108 -25.26 7.13 -2.83
C ARG A 108 -25.69 7.28 -1.36
N ALA A 109 -25.83 8.50 -0.86
CA ALA A 109 -26.05 8.87 0.54
C ALA A 109 -24.92 8.45 1.51
N ILE A 110 -24.31 7.27 1.31
CA ILE A 110 -23.28 6.71 2.19
C ILE A 110 -21.97 7.48 2.14
N GLY A 111 -21.63 8.12 1.03
CA GLY A 111 -20.37 8.90 0.89
C GLY A 111 -20.26 10.06 1.88
N ARG A 112 -21.36 10.43 2.56
CA ARG A 112 -21.32 11.41 3.65
C ARG A 112 -20.51 10.91 4.85
N ILE A 113 -20.51 9.60 5.11
CA ILE A 113 -19.88 8.97 6.27
C ILE A 113 -18.67 8.09 5.90
N ASP A 114 -18.45 7.84 4.62
CA ASP A 114 -17.32 7.01 4.16
C ASP A 114 -15.99 7.57 4.63
N GLY A 115 -15.13 6.69 5.14
CA GLY A 115 -13.78 7.02 5.60
C GLY A 115 -13.71 7.82 6.91
N LEU A 116 -14.82 7.95 7.62
CA LEU A 116 -14.88 8.54 8.96
C LEU A 116 -14.71 7.46 10.03
N SER A 117 -14.17 7.87 11.17
CA SER A 117 -14.10 7.02 12.35
C SER A 117 -15.50 6.76 12.94
N PRO A 118 -15.71 5.66 13.70
CA PRO A 118 -16.98 5.41 14.38
C PRO A 118 -17.41 6.55 15.31
N GLU A 119 -16.46 7.29 15.90
CA GLU A 119 -16.73 8.44 16.75
C GLU A 119 -17.29 9.61 15.93
N GLU A 120 -16.64 9.96 14.81
CA GLU A 120 -17.12 11.01 13.90
C GLU A 120 -18.52 10.68 13.35
N VAL A 121 -18.79 9.42 13.03
CA VAL A 121 -20.12 8.97 12.53
C VAL A 121 -21.20 9.15 13.58
N ARG A 122 -20.91 8.97 14.89
CA ARG A 122 -21.87 9.22 15.99
C ARG A 122 -22.34 10.66 16.04
N HIS A 123 -21.52 11.61 15.62
CA HIS A 123 -21.83 13.03 15.54
C HIS A 123 -22.31 13.44 14.14
N SER A 124 -23.24 12.69 13.57
CA SER A 124 -23.72 12.82 12.17
C SER A 124 -24.17 14.24 11.78
N ALA A 125 -24.65 15.04 12.75
CA ALA A 125 -25.02 16.45 12.51
C ALA A 125 -23.81 17.33 12.16
N MET A 126 -22.61 16.99 12.66
CA MET A 126 -21.37 17.71 12.41
C MET A 126 -20.64 17.23 11.14
N VAL A 127 -21.03 16.08 10.61
CA VAL A 127 -20.39 15.49 9.44
C VAL A 127 -20.73 16.26 8.17
N LYS A 128 -19.72 16.82 7.53
CA LYS A 128 -19.84 17.46 6.21
C LYS A 128 -19.52 16.47 5.10
N LYS A 129 -20.20 16.60 3.96
CA LYS A 129 -19.80 15.87 2.74
C LYS A 129 -18.37 16.26 2.34
N PRO A 130 -17.56 15.33 1.81
CA PRO A 130 -16.28 15.71 1.20
C PRO A 130 -16.54 16.64 0.01
N VAL A 131 -15.63 17.61 -0.19
CA VAL A 131 -15.67 18.49 -1.36
C VAL A 131 -15.42 17.62 -2.60
N PRO A 132 -16.33 17.59 -3.59
CA PRO A 132 -16.17 16.77 -4.79
C PRO A 132 -14.90 17.11 -5.57
N ILE A 133 -14.35 16.12 -6.29
CA ILE A 133 -13.18 16.32 -7.18
C ILE A 133 -13.57 17.25 -8.34
N SER A 134 -14.72 16.99 -8.98
CA SER A 134 -15.26 17.88 -10.00
C SER A 134 -16.43 18.68 -9.38
N PRO A 135 -16.30 20.00 -9.23
CA PRO A 135 -17.39 20.87 -8.76
C PRO A 135 -18.58 20.83 -9.70
N LYS A 136 -19.80 21.02 -9.17
CA LYS A 136 -21.05 20.90 -9.95
C LYS A 136 -21.07 21.70 -11.26
N HIS A 137 -20.53 22.93 -11.26
CA HIS A 137 -20.50 23.78 -12.46
C HIS A 137 -19.54 23.26 -13.55
N LEU A 138 -18.62 22.35 -13.20
CA LEU A 138 -17.70 21.67 -14.13
C LEU A 138 -18.18 20.26 -14.53
N ILE A 139 -19.42 19.88 -14.19
CA ILE A 139 -20.04 18.65 -14.64
C ILE A 139 -21.09 19.00 -15.69
N LYS A 140 -20.95 18.43 -16.87
CA LYS A 140 -21.80 18.69 -18.04
C LYS A 140 -22.52 17.43 -18.47
N GLY A 141 -23.84 17.51 -18.59
CA GLY A 141 -24.68 16.43 -19.11
C GLY A 141 -24.79 16.50 -20.64
N VAL A 142 -24.65 15.35 -21.28
CA VAL A 142 -24.82 15.18 -22.74
C VAL A 142 -25.88 14.13 -22.99
N ALA A 143 -26.77 14.39 -23.94
CA ALA A 143 -27.79 13.44 -24.32
C ALA A 143 -27.15 12.22 -25.00
N GLU A 144 -27.24 11.11 -24.33
CA GLU A 144 -26.83 9.77 -24.74
C GLU A 144 -27.46 8.74 -23.83
N ARG A 145 -27.74 7.51 -24.29
CA ARG A 145 -28.23 6.44 -23.40
C ARG A 145 -28.07 5.06 -24.01
N PHE A 146 -27.43 4.16 -23.28
CA PHE A 146 -27.65 2.72 -23.40
C PHE A 146 -28.57 2.23 -22.27
N ASP A 147 -29.38 1.21 -22.53
CA ASP A 147 -30.10 0.49 -21.47
C ASP A 147 -29.25 -0.68 -20.90
N SER A 148 -29.82 -1.41 -19.93
CA SER A 148 -29.14 -2.56 -19.30
C SER A 148 -28.99 -3.77 -20.24
N PHE A 149 -29.66 -3.79 -21.36
CA PHE A 149 -29.63 -4.87 -22.36
C PHE A 149 -28.69 -4.55 -23.54
N GLY A 150 -28.13 -3.35 -23.59
CA GLY A 150 -27.22 -2.92 -24.67
C GLY A 150 -27.92 -2.25 -25.85
N ASN A 151 -29.20 -1.92 -25.71
CA ASN A 151 -29.88 -1.15 -26.74
C ASN A 151 -29.47 0.32 -26.64
N GLU A 152 -29.13 0.93 -27.75
CA GLU A 152 -28.89 2.36 -27.87
C GLU A 152 -30.23 3.09 -27.87
N VAL A 153 -30.68 3.58 -26.70
CA VAL A 153 -31.98 4.26 -26.52
C VAL A 153 -31.90 5.71 -27.00
N VAL A 154 -30.78 6.38 -26.77
CA VAL A 154 -30.49 7.74 -27.23
C VAL A 154 -29.08 7.75 -27.80
N PRO A 155 -28.91 8.08 -29.10
CA PRO A 155 -27.60 8.26 -29.71
C PRO A 155 -26.81 9.39 -29.05
N LEU A 156 -25.48 9.32 -29.07
CA LEU A 156 -24.62 10.38 -28.55
C LEU A 156 -24.87 11.69 -29.32
N ASN A 157 -25.27 12.74 -28.61
CA ASN A 157 -25.44 14.07 -29.19
C ASN A 157 -24.07 14.78 -29.28
N ARG A 158 -23.50 14.76 -30.49
CA ARG A 158 -22.17 15.33 -30.77
C ARG A 158 -22.11 16.84 -30.59
N ASP A 159 -23.17 17.55 -30.89
CA ASP A 159 -23.22 19.01 -30.76
C ASP A 159 -23.26 19.42 -29.29
N GLU A 160 -24.08 18.76 -28.46
CA GLU A 160 -24.07 18.95 -27.01
C GLU A 160 -22.69 18.59 -26.42
N LEU A 161 -22.03 17.53 -26.89
CA LEU A 161 -20.71 17.11 -26.45
C LEU A 161 -19.63 18.17 -26.75
N LEU A 162 -19.61 18.68 -27.98
CA LEU A 162 -18.69 19.75 -28.37
C LEU A 162 -18.93 21.04 -27.58
N LYS A 163 -20.20 21.42 -27.37
CA LYS A 163 -20.57 22.56 -26.55
C LYS A 163 -20.11 22.38 -25.09
N ALA A 164 -20.38 21.23 -24.49
CA ALA A 164 -19.92 20.87 -23.13
C ALA A 164 -18.39 20.97 -23.02
N THR A 165 -17.67 20.46 -24.00
CA THR A 165 -16.21 20.53 -24.07
C THR A 165 -15.72 21.98 -24.12
N GLN A 166 -16.32 22.81 -24.98
CA GLN A 166 -15.97 24.24 -25.09
C GLN A 166 -16.25 25.01 -23.79
N GLU A 167 -17.38 24.74 -23.13
CA GLU A 167 -17.71 25.35 -21.84
C GLU A 167 -16.70 24.97 -20.74
N LEU A 168 -16.24 23.72 -20.73
CA LEU A 168 -15.22 23.25 -19.79
C LEU A 168 -13.85 23.89 -20.08
N LEU A 169 -13.48 24.00 -21.34
CA LEU A 169 -12.24 24.72 -21.76
C LEU A 169 -12.29 26.19 -21.37
N ALA A 170 -13.42 26.88 -21.62
CA ALA A 170 -13.61 28.27 -21.22
C ALA A 170 -13.56 28.46 -19.70
N ALA A 171 -13.95 27.42 -18.93
CA ALA A 171 -13.80 27.39 -17.48
C ALA A 171 -12.38 27.10 -17.00
N GLY A 172 -11.43 26.83 -17.91
CA GLY A 172 -10.03 26.59 -17.62
C GLY A 172 -9.77 25.23 -17.01
N VAL A 173 -10.48 24.16 -17.42
CA VAL A 173 -10.16 22.80 -17.00
C VAL A 173 -8.88 22.29 -17.69
N GLU A 174 -8.10 21.52 -16.97
CA GLU A 174 -6.86 20.92 -17.42
C GLU A 174 -7.02 19.41 -17.67
N SER A 175 -8.13 18.84 -17.18
CA SER A 175 -8.48 17.44 -17.44
C SER A 175 -10.00 17.24 -17.51
N ILE A 176 -10.46 16.21 -18.24
CA ILE A 176 -11.87 15.85 -18.43
C ILE A 176 -12.05 14.35 -18.24
N ALA A 177 -12.94 13.97 -17.31
CA ALA A 177 -13.40 12.60 -17.13
C ALA A 177 -14.69 12.37 -17.93
N ILE A 178 -14.72 11.38 -18.82
CA ILE A 178 -15.92 10.98 -19.57
C ILE A 178 -16.57 9.82 -18.82
N CYS A 179 -17.83 9.98 -18.39
CA CYS A 179 -18.48 9.11 -17.42
C CYS A 179 -19.94 8.85 -17.80
N PHE A 180 -20.18 7.91 -18.71
CA PHE A 180 -21.55 7.59 -19.15
C PHE A 180 -22.13 6.37 -18.43
N LEU A 181 -23.46 6.30 -18.38
CA LEU A 181 -24.17 5.16 -17.81
C LEU A 181 -23.97 3.92 -18.67
N TRP A 182 -23.89 2.76 -18.02
CA TRP A 182 -23.70 1.45 -18.68
C TRP A 182 -22.41 1.30 -19.51
N SER A 183 -21.54 2.30 -19.53
CA SER A 183 -20.30 2.27 -20.31
C SER A 183 -19.35 1.11 -19.94
N HIS A 184 -19.44 0.60 -18.70
CA HIS A 184 -18.68 -0.58 -18.25
C HIS A 184 -19.04 -1.87 -19.02
N LEU A 185 -20.23 -1.94 -19.64
CA LEU A 185 -20.65 -3.03 -20.52
C LEU A 185 -20.71 -2.59 -21.98
N TYR A 186 -21.11 -1.35 -22.25
CA TYR A 186 -21.37 -0.80 -23.59
C TYR A 186 -20.56 0.50 -23.80
N PRO A 187 -19.26 0.41 -24.06
CA PRO A 187 -18.35 1.57 -24.04
C PRO A 187 -18.42 2.46 -25.29
N LYS A 188 -19.24 2.11 -26.29
CA LYS A 188 -19.33 2.78 -27.61
C LYS A 188 -19.38 4.31 -27.48
N HIS A 189 -20.27 4.85 -26.66
CA HIS A 189 -20.41 6.30 -26.52
C HIS A 189 -19.24 6.97 -25.79
N GLU A 190 -18.62 6.33 -24.80
CA GLU A 190 -17.39 6.88 -24.18
C GLU A 190 -16.22 6.88 -25.15
N LEU A 191 -16.06 5.82 -25.96
CA LEU A 191 -15.01 5.76 -26.99
C LEU A 191 -15.19 6.86 -28.04
N GLU A 192 -16.43 7.02 -28.58
CA GLU A 192 -16.75 8.08 -29.53
C GLU A 192 -16.56 9.48 -28.94
N ALA A 193 -16.99 9.69 -27.70
CA ALA A 193 -16.82 10.95 -26.99
C ALA A 193 -15.34 11.25 -26.75
N TYR A 194 -14.53 10.24 -26.41
CA TYR A 194 -13.08 10.39 -26.24
C TYR A 194 -12.40 10.90 -27.51
N GLU A 195 -12.72 10.34 -28.67
CA GLU A 195 -12.17 10.77 -29.96
C GLU A 195 -12.56 12.23 -30.27
N ILE A 196 -13.80 12.60 -30.02
CA ILE A 196 -14.30 13.96 -30.27
C ILE A 196 -13.65 14.97 -29.31
N VAL A 197 -13.62 14.65 -28.00
CA VAL A 197 -13.09 15.55 -26.97
C VAL A 197 -11.59 15.73 -27.12
N THR A 198 -10.83 14.66 -27.36
CA THR A 198 -9.36 14.75 -27.54
C THR A 198 -8.99 15.54 -28.80
N LYS A 199 -9.78 15.43 -29.87
CA LYS A 199 -9.59 16.23 -31.09
C LYS A 199 -9.91 17.71 -30.85
N ALA A 200 -10.95 18.01 -30.07
CA ALA A 200 -11.36 19.39 -29.76
C ALA A 200 -10.47 20.05 -28.71
N ALA A 201 -9.85 19.28 -27.82
CA ALA A 201 -9.06 19.74 -26.68
C ALA A 201 -7.72 18.99 -26.56
N PRO A 202 -6.79 19.08 -27.54
CA PRO A 202 -5.59 18.24 -27.60
C PRO A 202 -4.57 18.49 -26.48
N SER A 203 -4.69 19.59 -25.75
CA SER A 203 -3.81 19.93 -24.62
C SER A 203 -4.37 19.47 -23.26
N VAL A 204 -5.60 18.94 -23.23
CA VAL A 204 -6.29 18.52 -22.01
C VAL A 204 -6.12 17.01 -21.82
N TYR A 205 -5.85 16.60 -20.59
CA TYR A 205 -5.83 15.18 -20.26
C TYR A 205 -7.27 14.65 -20.23
N VAL A 206 -7.54 13.57 -20.94
CA VAL A 206 -8.88 12.97 -21.03
C VAL A 206 -8.79 11.49 -20.71
N ASP A 207 -9.66 10.97 -19.86
CA ASP A 207 -9.82 9.54 -19.68
C ASP A 207 -11.31 9.15 -19.54
N MET A 208 -11.58 7.86 -19.68
CA MET A 208 -12.91 7.26 -19.78
C MET A 208 -13.19 6.37 -18.57
N SER A 209 -14.41 6.48 -18.02
CA SER A 209 -14.76 5.74 -16.81
C SER A 209 -14.70 4.21 -16.98
N HIS A 210 -15.07 3.68 -18.16
CA HIS A 210 -15.03 2.24 -18.42
C HIS A 210 -13.60 1.70 -18.55
N LYS A 211 -12.64 2.53 -18.96
CA LYS A 211 -11.22 2.15 -19.08
C LYS A 211 -10.53 2.11 -17.72
N VAL A 212 -10.82 3.11 -16.87
CA VAL A 212 -10.22 3.23 -15.54
C VAL A 212 -10.85 2.25 -14.53
N ALA A 213 -12.18 2.07 -14.60
CA ALA A 213 -12.92 1.23 -13.66
C ALA A 213 -14.08 0.51 -14.35
N PRO A 214 -13.87 -0.62 -15.06
CA PRO A 214 -14.90 -1.32 -15.83
C PRO A 214 -15.89 -2.11 -14.93
N LEU A 215 -16.32 -1.50 -13.82
CA LEU A 215 -17.19 -2.13 -12.84
C LEU A 215 -18.52 -1.40 -12.71
N ILE A 216 -19.55 -2.15 -12.33
CA ILE A 216 -20.88 -1.63 -12.07
C ILE A 216 -20.86 -0.60 -10.94
N ARG A 217 -21.85 0.27 -10.92
CA ARG A 217 -22.10 1.38 -9.96
C ARG A 217 -21.36 2.66 -10.30
N GLU A 218 -22.15 3.62 -10.75
CA GLU A 218 -21.73 4.91 -11.33
C GLU A 218 -20.92 5.74 -10.34
N TYR A 219 -21.36 5.83 -9.06
CA TYR A 219 -20.69 6.67 -8.08
C TYR A 219 -19.22 6.30 -7.90
N GLY A 220 -18.89 5.01 -7.70
CA GLY A 220 -17.52 4.54 -7.56
C GLY A 220 -16.73 4.73 -8.86
N ARG A 221 -17.31 4.32 -10.00
CA ARG A 221 -16.68 4.43 -11.32
C ARG A 221 -16.36 5.89 -11.69
N PHE A 222 -17.32 6.80 -11.51
CA PHE A 222 -17.16 8.22 -11.84
C PHE A 222 -16.13 8.90 -10.95
N ASN A 223 -16.11 8.60 -9.64
CA ASN A 223 -15.07 9.09 -8.75
C ASN A 223 -13.69 8.57 -9.15
N THR A 224 -13.59 7.31 -9.54
CA THR A 224 -12.32 6.71 -9.97
C THR A 224 -11.76 7.46 -11.19
N ALA A 225 -12.58 7.68 -12.21
CA ALA A 225 -12.19 8.44 -13.39
C ALA A 225 -11.88 9.91 -13.06
N ALA A 226 -12.67 10.54 -12.19
CA ALA A 226 -12.42 11.92 -11.78
C ALA A 226 -11.10 12.07 -11.01
N ILE A 227 -10.78 11.14 -10.11
CA ILE A 227 -9.50 11.14 -9.36
C ILE A 227 -8.35 10.87 -10.30
N ASP A 228 -8.50 9.91 -11.23
CA ASP A 228 -7.48 9.63 -12.23
C ASP A 228 -7.15 10.88 -13.05
N CYS A 229 -8.17 11.56 -13.57
CA CYS A 229 -8.02 12.82 -14.28
C CYS A 229 -7.45 13.96 -13.41
N TYR A 230 -7.76 13.99 -12.11
CA TYR A 230 -7.32 15.02 -11.18
C TYR A 230 -5.81 14.95 -10.87
N ILE A 231 -5.27 13.75 -10.76
CA ILE A 231 -3.85 13.56 -10.47
C ILE A 231 -3.02 13.28 -11.72
N GLY A 232 -3.63 12.75 -12.78
CA GLY A 232 -2.98 12.23 -13.97
C GLY A 232 -1.98 13.17 -14.63
N PRO A 233 -2.33 14.42 -14.96
CA PRO A 233 -1.40 15.35 -15.60
C PRO A 233 -0.12 15.59 -14.79
N ILE A 234 -0.24 15.67 -13.45
CA ILE A 234 0.90 15.90 -12.55
C ILE A 234 1.76 14.63 -12.50
N MET A 235 1.13 13.45 -12.34
CA MET A 235 1.84 12.18 -12.27
C MET A 235 2.59 11.87 -13.56
N VAL A 236 1.96 12.07 -14.72
CA VAL A 236 2.60 11.86 -16.04
C VAL A 236 3.81 12.76 -16.21
N LYS A 237 3.68 14.06 -15.90
CA LYS A 237 4.81 15.02 -15.98
C LYS A 237 5.94 14.63 -15.04
N TRP A 238 5.61 14.21 -13.82
CA TRP A 238 6.60 13.79 -12.83
C TRP A 238 7.39 12.56 -13.29
N TYR A 239 6.72 11.51 -13.77
CA TYR A 239 7.39 10.32 -14.28
C TYR A 239 8.22 10.60 -15.53
N GLN A 240 7.71 11.42 -16.45
CA GLN A 240 8.48 11.85 -17.65
C GLN A 240 9.76 12.58 -17.26
N HIS A 241 9.69 13.46 -16.25
CA HIS A 241 10.86 14.17 -15.75
C HIS A 241 11.85 13.20 -15.09
N LEU A 242 11.37 12.30 -14.22
CA LEU A 242 12.20 11.30 -13.55
C LEU A 242 12.89 10.37 -14.56
N ASP A 243 12.17 9.86 -15.57
CA ASP A 243 12.74 9.01 -16.63
C ASP A 243 13.86 9.76 -17.38
N LYS A 244 13.61 11.02 -17.76
CA LYS A 244 14.63 11.86 -18.43
C LYS A 244 15.89 12.02 -17.56
N VAL A 245 15.72 12.29 -16.27
CA VAL A 245 16.84 12.45 -15.33
C VAL A 245 17.60 11.14 -15.18
N LEU A 246 16.94 10.02 -14.93
CA LEU A 246 17.57 8.71 -14.79
C LEU A 246 18.33 8.28 -16.04
N ARG A 247 17.75 8.51 -17.25
CA ARG A 247 18.42 8.23 -18.52
C ARG A 247 19.66 9.09 -18.72
N SER A 248 19.64 10.36 -18.31
CA SER A 248 20.82 11.23 -18.35
C SER A 248 21.96 10.75 -17.47
N GLN A 249 21.63 9.95 -16.43
CA GLN A 249 22.57 9.32 -15.50
C GLN A 249 22.97 7.90 -15.91
N GLY A 250 22.45 7.38 -17.02
CA GLY A 250 22.90 6.11 -17.60
C GLY A 250 21.91 4.95 -17.52
N LEU A 251 20.69 5.15 -17.02
CA LEU A 251 19.65 4.11 -17.06
C LEU A 251 19.18 3.91 -18.51
N ASP A 252 19.32 2.69 -19.06
CA ASP A 252 18.84 2.32 -20.40
C ASP A 252 17.55 1.47 -20.37
N LYS A 253 17.17 0.96 -19.20
CA LYS A 253 15.97 0.15 -19.01
C LYS A 253 14.71 0.99 -18.86
N GLU A 254 13.55 0.35 -19.07
CA GLU A 254 12.24 0.98 -18.86
C GLU A 254 12.02 1.30 -17.38
N LEU A 255 11.58 2.52 -17.11
CA LEU A 255 11.16 2.92 -15.77
C LEU A 255 9.79 2.28 -15.46
N LEU A 256 9.75 1.38 -14.49
CA LEU A 256 8.53 0.73 -14.03
C LEU A 256 7.95 1.50 -12.83
N THR A 257 6.62 1.53 -12.73
CA THR A 257 5.90 2.12 -11.61
C THR A 257 5.02 1.08 -10.93
N ALA A 258 5.02 1.12 -9.60
CA ALA A 258 4.15 0.26 -8.80
C ALA A 258 2.70 0.70 -8.87
N GLN A 259 1.80 -0.27 -8.90
CA GLN A 259 0.36 -0.06 -8.95
C GLN A 259 -0.30 -0.68 -7.70
N VAL A 260 -1.37 -0.08 -7.26
CA VAL A 260 -2.07 -0.43 -5.99
C VAL A 260 -2.64 -1.86 -5.94
N TRP A 261 -2.74 -2.53 -7.08
CA TRP A 261 -3.13 -3.96 -7.13
C TRP A 261 -1.98 -4.95 -6.92
N GLY A 262 -0.76 -4.47 -6.66
CA GLY A 262 0.39 -5.33 -6.35
C GLY A 262 1.24 -5.73 -7.55
N GLY A 263 1.06 -5.09 -8.69
CA GLY A 263 1.92 -5.23 -9.86
C GLY A 263 2.72 -3.99 -10.17
N VAL A 264 3.67 -4.12 -11.09
CA VAL A 264 4.36 -2.99 -11.69
C VAL A 264 4.10 -2.94 -13.19
N MET A 265 4.26 -1.77 -13.79
CA MET A 265 4.13 -1.60 -15.23
C MET A 265 4.97 -0.43 -15.74
N PRO A 266 5.28 -0.34 -17.04
CA PRO A 266 5.93 0.83 -17.61
C PRO A 266 5.16 2.10 -17.25
N TYR A 267 5.86 3.16 -16.84
CA TYR A 267 5.19 4.40 -16.42
C TYR A 267 4.34 5.03 -17.52
N LYS A 268 4.66 4.78 -18.79
CA LYS A 268 3.89 5.27 -19.96
C LYS A 268 2.51 4.64 -20.07
N ASP A 269 2.35 3.45 -19.50
CA ASP A 269 1.12 2.66 -19.51
C ASP A 269 0.45 2.62 -18.12
N MET A 270 0.97 3.38 -17.17
CA MET A 270 0.43 3.43 -15.81
C MET A 270 -1.00 3.98 -15.80
N MET A 271 -1.77 3.51 -14.87
CA MET A 271 -3.01 4.15 -14.47
C MET A 271 -2.67 5.11 -13.31
N PRO A 272 -2.79 6.45 -13.47
CA PRO A 272 -2.42 7.40 -12.43
C PRO A 272 -3.02 7.10 -11.04
N ILE A 273 -4.31 6.80 -10.99
CA ILE A 273 -4.98 6.42 -9.72
C ILE A 273 -4.40 5.11 -9.14
N GLY A 274 -3.87 4.22 -9.95
CA GLY A 274 -3.20 3.00 -9.52
C GLY A 274 -1.88 3.25 -8.78
N THR A 275 -1.29 4.44 -8.89
CA THR A 275 -0.05 4.79 -8.17
C THR A 275 -0.28 5.23 -6.72
N ILE A 276 -1.55 5.44 -6.33
CA ILE A 276 -1.90 5.84 -4.95
C ILE A 276 -1.52 4.73 -3.98
N ASN A 277 -0.87 5.10 -2.86
CA ASN A 277 -0.40 4.15 -1.83
C ASN A 277 0.54 3.05 -2.36
N SER A 278 1.24 3.27 -3.46
CA SER A 278 2.14 2.26 -4.04
C SER A 278 3.35 1.92 -3.15
N GLY A 279 3.79 2.82 -2.26
CA GLY A 279 4.83 2.56 -1.27
C GLY A 279 4.43 1.43 -0.30
N PRO A 280 3.36 1.57 0.51
CA PRO A 280 2.89 0.51 1.41
C PRO A 280 2.60 -0.82 0.71
N VAL A 281 2.07 -0.77 -0.52
CA VAL A 281 1.83 -1.97 -1.34
C VAL A 281 3.13 -2.71 -1.66
N GLY A 282 4.25 -2.01 -1.85
CA GLY A 282 5.56 -2.62 -2.00
C GLY A 282 5.91 -3.56 -0.84
N GLY A 283 5.66 -3.14 0.40
CA GLY A 283 5.86 -3.97 1.59
C GLY A 283 5.03 -5.27 1.57
N VAL A 284 3.79 -5.18 1.10
CA VAL A 284 2.91 -6.37 0.98
C VAL A 284 3.38 -7.32 -0.12
N ILE A 285 3.83 -6.79 -1.27
CA ILE A 285 4.42 -7.59 -2.37
C ILE A 285 5.65 -8.36 -1.87
N GLY A 286 6.58 -7.65 -1.22
CA GLY A 286 7.79 -8.25 -0.65
C GLY A 286 7.47 -9.30 0.41
N SER A 287 6.49 -9.02 1.26
CA SER A 287 6.02 -9.97 2.28
C SER A 287 5.44 -11.24 1.67
N ARG A 288 4.57 -11.14 0.66
CA ARG A 288 4.03 -12.32 -0.01
C ARG A 288 5.14 -13.17 -0.61
N LYS A 289 6.09 -12.53 -1.29
CA LYS A 289 7.22 -13.24 -1.89
C LYS A 289 8.07 -13.96 -0.86
N VAL A 290 8.48 -13.28 0.20
CA VAL A 290 9.25 -13.88 1.30
C VAL A 290 8.43 -15.00 1.97
N ALA A 291 7.16 -14.76 2.26
CA ALA A 291 6.31 -15.74 2.91
C ALA A 291 6.14 -17.02 2.07
N THR A 292 5.72 -16.88 0.80
CA THR A 292 5.34 -18.04 -0.01
C THR A 292 6.52 -18.73 -0.68
N GLU A 293 7.50 -17.95 -1.21
CA GLU A 293 8.58 -18.52 -2.01
C GLU A 293 9.80 -18.93 -1.17
N LEU A 294 10.06 -18.24 -0.03
CA LEU A 294 11.22 -18.54 0.81
C LEU A 294 10.87 -19.34 2.06
N LEU A 295 9.81 -18.97 2.77
CA LEU A 295 9.50 -19.51 4.09
C LEU A 295 8.37 -20.55 4.06
N GLY A 296 7.62 -20.72 2.97
CA GLY A 296 6.49 -21.64 2.88
C GLY A 296 5.33 -21.27 3.84
N LEU A 297 5.17 -19.99 4.17
CA LEU A 297 4.14 -19.48 5.07
C LEU A 297 2.92 -19.02 4.27
N PRO A 298 1.78 -19.72 4.35
CA PRO A 298 0.58 -19.33 3.60
C PRO A 298 -0.14 -18.12 4.21
N ASN A 299 -0.02 -17.92 5.52
CA ASN A 299 -0.77 -16.89 6.26
C ASN A 299 0.18 -15.94 6.97
N VAL A 300 0.19 -14.69 6.54
CA VAL A 300 1.06 -13.64 7.09
C VAL A 300 0.30 -12.33 7.26
N VAL A 301 0.45 -11.73 8.42
CA VAL A 301 0.09 -10.32 8.65
C VAL A 301 1.31 -9.46 8.38
N THR A 302 1.16 -8.44 7.56
CA THR A 302 2.22 -7.46 7.30
C THR A 302 2.00 -6.21 8.11
N THR A 303 3.05 -5.71 8.75
CA THR A 303 2.99 -4.49 9.56
C THR A 303 4.14 -3.56 9.21
N ASP A 304 3.80 -2.34 8.77
CA ASP A 304 4.74 -1.25 8.52
C ASP A 304 4.53 -0.14 9.53
N VAL A 305 5.54 0.13 10.36
CA VAL A 305 5.53 1.25 11.30
C VAL A 305 6.49 2.31 10.81
N GLY A 306 5.92 3.34 10.22
CA GLY A 306 6.64 4.52 9.77
C GLY A 306 6.74 5.63 10.81
N GLY A 307 7.05 6.83 10.35
CA GLY A 307 7.04 8.03 11.21
C GLY A 307 5.65 8.52 11.56
N THR A 308 4.64 8.29 10.72
CA THR A 308 3.29 8.86 10.84
C THR A 308 2.19 7.82 10.98
N SER A 309 2.36 6.65 10.37
CA SER A 309 1.33 5.62 10.25
C SER A 309 1.81 4.26 10.72
N PHE A 310 0.85 3.41 11.00
CA PHE A 310 0.93 1.98 11.13
C PHE A 310 0.04 1.36 10.07
N ASP A 311 0.64 0.68 9.09
CA ASP A 311 -0.01 0.11 7.94
C ASP A 311 -0.07 -1.41 8.07
N VAL A 312 -1.26 -1.99 7.91
CA VAL A 312 -1.51 -3.43 8.07
C VAL A 312 -2.14 -3.99 6.80
N SER A 313 -1.67 -5.15 6.35
CA SER A 313 -2.30 -5.94 5.31
C SER A 313 -2.24 -7.43 5.65
N ILE A 314 -3.07 -8.20 4.97
CA ILE A 314 -3.21 -9.65 5.19
C ILE A 314 -2.83 -10.40 3.90
N ILE A 315 -2.03 -11.43 4.08
CA ILE A 315 -1.80 -12.48 3.09
C ILE A 315 -2.43 -13.74 3.66
N ALA A 316 -3.47 -14.23 3.00
CA ALA A 316 -4.17 -15.45 3.39
C ALA A 316 -4.05 -16.47 2.27
N GLU A 317 -3.72 -17.71 2.63
CA GLU A 317 -3.51 -18.81 1.66
C GLU A 317 -2.53 -18.44 0.52
N GLY A 318 -1.51 -17.65 0.84
CA GLY A 318 -0.49 -17.19 -0.11
C GLY A 318 -0.94 -16.10 -1.07
N ARG A 319 -2.12 -15.50 -0.87
CA ARG A 319 -2.70 -14.48 -1.75
C ARG A 319 -2.90 -13.16 -1.03
N HIS A 320 -2.85 -12.09 -1.80
CA HIS A 320 -3.26 -10.79 -1.31
C HIS A 320 -4.77 -10.74 -1.08
N VAL A 321 -5.18 -10.09 0.01
CA VAL A 321 -6.58 -9.70 0.21
C VAL A 321 -6.80 -8.36 -0.49
N TYR A 322 -7.81 -8.31 -1.35
CA TYR A 322 -8.19 -7.08 -2.04
C TYR A 322 -9.31 -6.36 -1.30
N ALA A 323 -9.17 -5.04 -1.23
CA ALA A 323 -10.20 -4.19 -0.62
C ALA A 323 -11.45 -4.12 -1.49
N ARG A 324 -12.62 -4.10 -0.83
CA ARG A 324 -13.91 -3.92 -1.47
C ARG A 324 -14.32 -2.45 -1.40
N GLU A 325 -14.64 -1.83 -2.53
CA GLU A 325 -15.15 -0.44 -2.60
C GLU A 325 -14.50 0.50 -1.56
N LYS A 326 -13.14 0.46 -1.41
CA LYS A 326 -12.43 1.20 -0.36
C LYS A 326 -12.52 2.70 -0.61
N PRO A 327 -12.89 3.50 0.38
CA PRO A 327 -12.83 4.94 0.22
C PRO A 327 -11.36 5.43 0.23
N ILE A 328 -10.98 6.21 -0.79
CA ILE A 328 -9.75 7.00 -0.81
C ILE A 328 -10.14 8.44 -0.50
N MET A 329 -9.60 9.03 0.57
CA MET A 329 -9.94 10.40 0.97
C MET A 329 -11.45 10.65 1.00
N ARG A 330 -12.23 9.68 1.49
CA ARG A 330 -13.70 9.69 1.58
C ARG A 330 -14.46 9.56 0.24
N PHE A 331 -13.77 9.21 -0.85
CA PHE A 331 -14.39 8.88 -2.13
C PHE A 331 -14.30 7.38 -2.40
N ARG A 332 -15.41 6.72 -2.62
CA ARG A 332 -15.39 5.33 -3.08
C ARG A 332 -14.80 5.24 -4.46
N VAL A 333 -13.90 4.30 -4.66
CA VAL A 333 -13.25 4.01 -5.92
C VAL A 333 -13.45 2.54 -6.30
N ASN A 334 -13.49 2.28 -7.59
CA ASN A 334 -13.73 0.95 -8.17
C ASN A 334 -12.48 0.49 -8.94
N ILE A 335 -11.34 0.37 -8.24
CA ILE A 335 -10.14 -0.29 -8.76
C ILE A 335 -9.75 -1.43 -7.84
N PRO A 336 -9.19 -2.52 -8.36
CA PRO A 336 -8.62 -3.55 -7.50
C PRO A 336 -7.46 -2.94 -6.70
N MET A 337 -7.55 -3.03 -5.38
CA MET A 337 -6.51 -2.52 -4.48
C MET A 337 -6.17 -3.59 -3.45
N ILE A 338 -4.89 -3.83 -3.20
CA ILE A 338 -4.49 -4.61 -2.04
C ILE A 338 -5.04 -3.90 -0.79
N ASP A 339 -5.65 -4.67 0.12
CA ASP A 339 -6.21 -4.08 1.35
C ASP A 339 -5.08 -3.75 2.33
N VAL A 340 -4.66 -2.49 2.30
CA VAL A 340 -3.76 -1.91 3.32
C VAL A 340 -4.59 -0.96 4.17
N THR A 341 -4.71 -1.23 5.45
CA THR A 341 -5.43 -0.36 6.39
C THR A 341 -4.42 0.37 7.28
N SER A 342 -4.57 1.68 7.36
CA SER A 342 -3.65 2.57 8.06
C SER A 342 -4.32 3.25 9.24
N ILE A 343 -3.59 3.36 10.36
CA ILE A 343 -3.96 4.24 11.48
C ILE A 343 -2.80 5.18 11.82
N GLY A 344 -3.12 6.32 12.45
CA GLY A 344 -2.13 7.29 12.92
C GLY A 344 -1.39 6.78 14.16
N ALA A 345 -0.55 5.75 13.98
CA ALA A 345 0.18 5.05 15.04
C ALA A 345 1.66 4.83 14.66
N GLY A 346 2.33 5.89 14.20
CA GLY A 346 3.76 5.88 13.89
C GLY A 346 4.63 6.46 15.00
N GLY A 347 5.95 6.54 14.78
CA GLY A 347 6.90 7.08 15.76
C GLY A 347 6.65 8.55 16.14
N GLY A 348 6.13 9.36 15.22
CA GLY A 348 5.78 10.77 15.44
C GLY A 348 4.37 11.00 15.99
N THR A 349 3.63 9.96 16.33
CA THR A 349 2.27 10.07 16.88
C THR A 349 2.29 10.88 18.16
N ILE A 350 1.44 11.92 18.22
CA ILE A 350 1.40 12.88 19.32
C ILE A 350 0.58 12.30 20.47
N ALA A 351 1.11 12.41 21.71
CA ALA A 351 0.38 12.17 22.93
C ALA A 351 -0.19 13.48 23.49
N TRP A 352 -1.41 13.43 24.01
CA TRP A 352 -2.15 14.60 24.51
C TRP A 352 -3.13 14.22 25.61
N SER A 353 -3.67 15.24 26.29
CA SER A 353 -4.71 15.06 27.31
C SER A 353 -6.04 15.51 26.76
N ASP A 354 -7.09 14.70 26.90
CA ASP A 354 -8.45 15.10 26.53
C ASP A 354 -9.03 16.08 27.58
N GLU A 355 -10.26 16.54 27.35
CA GLU A 355 -10.98 17.48 28.23
C GLU A 355 -11.24 16.89 29.61
N GLY A 356 -11.29 15.58 29.74
CA GLY A 356 -11.44 14.84 31.00
C GLY A 356 -10.13 14.59 31.75
N GLY A 357 -8.98 15.03 31.20
CA GLY A 357 -7.67 14.80 31.79
C GLY A 357 -7.08 13.41 31.48
N ALA A 358 -7.71 12.60 30.62
CA ALA A 358 -7.18 11.30 30.26
C ALA A 358 -6.08 11.40 29.20
N LEU A 359 -5.03 10.58 29.36
CA LEU A 359 -3.95 10.46 28.36
C LEU A 359 -4.47 9.80 27.08
N LYS A 360 -4.19 10.42 25.94
CA LYS A 360 -4.48 9.93 24.60
C LYS A 360 -3.21 9.91 23.75
N VAL A 361 -3.16 8.97 22.78
CA VAL A 361 -2.07 8.86 21.82
C VAL A 361 -2.67 8.81 20.41
N GLY A 362 -2.28 9.75 19.55
CA GLY A 362 -2.81 9.85 18.19
C GLY A 362 -4.24 10.41 18.10
N PRO A 363 -4.88 10.35 16.90
CA PRO A 363 -4.29 9.89 15.63
C PRO A 363 -3.35 10.93 14.98
N ALA A 364 -3.23 12.14 15.53
CA ALA A 364 -2.38 13.21 15.00
C ALA A 364 -0.90 12.86 15.13
N SER A 365 -0.13 13.24 14.12
CA SER A 365 1.33 13.05 14.09
C SER A 365 2.05 14.38 13.95
N ALA A 366 3.22 14.50 14.59
CA ALA A 366 4.13 15.62 14.42
C ALA A 366 4.82 15.64 13.04
N GLY A 367 4.68 14.57 12.26
CA GLY A 367 5.32 14.43 10.96
C GLY A 367 6.85 14.45 11.03
N ALA A 368 7.47 14.94 9.96
CA ALA A 368 8.92 15.15 9.88
C ALA A 368 9.32 16.59 10.26
N ASP A 369 8.41 17.51 10.07
CA ASP A 369 8.53 18.94 10.37
C ASP A 369 7.20 19.40 11.00
N PRO A 370 7.23 19.93 12.23
CA PRO A 370 8.40 20.11 13.11
C PRO A 370 8.94 18.80 13.70
N GLY A 371 8.22 17.68 13.62
CA GLY A 371 8.63 16.36 14.11
C GLY A 371 8.59 16.22 15.64
N PRO A 372 9.05 15.07 16.17
CA PRO A 372 9.25 14.81 17.59
C PRO A 372 10.08 15.90 18.27
N ALA A 373 9.80 16.20 19.55
CA ALA A 373 10.54 17.20 20.30
C ALA A 373 12.06 16.93 20.34
N CYS A 374 12.45 15.65 20.45
CA CYS A 374 13.86 15.24 20.44
C CYS A 374 14.57 15.47 19.08
N TYR A 375 13.85 15.79 17.99
CA TYR A 375 14.47 16.10 16.69
C TYR A 375 15.04 17.49 16.60
N MET A 376 14.70 18.39 17.51
CA MET A 376 15.16 19.79 17.55
C MET A 376 14.83 20.61 16.30
N LYS A 377 13.71 20.31 15.64
CA LYS A 377 13.17 21.06 14.48
C LYS A 377 11.99 21.98 14.86
N GLY A 378 11.79 22.25 16.14
CA GLY A 378 10.71 23.12 16.64
C GLY A 378 9.49 22.36 17.18
N GLY A 379 9.47 21.03 17.15
CA GLY A 379 8.42 20.24 17.79
C GLY A 379 8.41 20.41 19.30
N THR A 380 7.22 20.57 19.88
CA THR A 380 7.01 20.76 21.33
C THR A 380 6.08 19.74 21.95
N ASN A 381 5.27 19.06 21.12
CA ASN A 381 4.35 18.01 21.56
C ASN A 381 5.11 16.71 21.81
N PRO A 382 4.81 15.98 22.91
CA PRO A 382 5.40 14.68 23.16
C PRO A 382 4.92 13.65 22.14
N THR A 383 5.83 12.81 21.69
CA THR A 383 5.55 11.76 20.69
C THR A 383 5.99 10.40 21.21
N VAL A 384 5.61 9.33 20.49
CA VAL A 384 6.07 7.95 20.76
C VAL A 384 7.60 7.84 20.65
N THR A 385 8.24 8.59 19.73
CA THR A 385 9.71 8.64 19.62
C THR A 385 10.33 9.28 20.87
N ASP A 386 9.77 10.38 21.39
CA ASP A 386 10.24 11.01 22.62
C ASP A 386 10.13 10.05 23.81
N ALA A 387 9.00 9.34 23.92
CA ALA A 387 8.79 8.31 24.95
C ALA A 387 9.82 7.17 24.83
N SER A 388 10.08 6.67 23.61
CA SER A 388 11.06 5.60 23.36
C SER A 388 12.49 5.99 23.72
N VAL A 389 12.86 7.27 23.53
CA VAL A 389 14.16 7.83 23.97
C VAL A 389 14.24 7.81 25.51
N LEU A 390 13.18 8.25 26.20
CA LEU A 390 13.13 8.28 27.66
C LEU A 390 13.19 6.89 28.26
N LEU A 391 12.48 5.93 27.68
CA LEU A 391 12.47 4.54 28.12
C LEU A 391 13.78 3.80 27.85
N GLY A 392 14.76 4.45 27.19
CA GLY A 392 16.05 3.85 26.84
C GLY A 392 15.99 2.86 25.68
N ILE A 393 14.86 2.78 24.97
CA ILE A 393 14.69 1.92 23.79
C ILE A 393 15.58 2.45 22.63
N TYR A 394 15.50 3.76 22.34
CA TYR A 394 16.36 4.38 21.34
C TYR A 394 17.57 5.06 21.98
N ASP A 395 18.76 4.78 21.40
CA ASP A 395 19.99 5.49 21.76
C ASP A 395 20.00 6.88 21.10
N PRO A 396 20.03 7.97 21.89
CA PRO A 396 20.08 9.32 21.33
C PRO A 396 21.28 9.58 20.42
N ASN A 397 22.37 8.84 20.59
CA ASN A 397 23.60 9.01 19.83
C ASN A 397 23.72 8.06 18.63
N PHE A 398 22.86 7.03 18.54
CA PHE A 398 22.94 6.02 17.48
C PHE A 398 21.73 6.04 16.52
N TYR A 399 20.84 7.02 16.64
CA TYR A 399 19.69 7.11 15.76
C TYR A 399 20.11 7.25 14.28
N LEU A 400 19.49 6.47 13.38
CA LEU A 400 19.89 6.32 11.98
C LEU A 400 21.39 5.94 11.81
N GLY A 401 21.88 5.04 12.65
CA GLY A 401 23.29 4.63 12.63
C GLY A 401 24.26 5.75 13.03
N GLY A 402 23.81 6.66 13.89
CA GLY A 402 24.58 7.82 14.36
C GLY A 402 24.55 9.04 13.43
N ARG A 403 23.87 8.96 12.28
CA ARG A 403 23.71 10.11 11.35
C ARG A 403 22.85 11.22 11.91
N LYS A 404 21.98 10.94 12.88
CA LYS A 404 21.14 11.92 13.56
C LYS A 404 21.24 11.72 15.07
N LYS A 405 21.51 12.81 15.79
CA LYS A 405 21.47 12.84 17.25
C LYS A 405 20.10 13.28 17.73
N LEU A 406 19.59 12.64 18.77
CA LEU A 406 18.34 13.01 19.42
C LEU A 406 18.61 13.78 20.72
N ASN A 407 17.80 14.80 20.99
CA ASN A 407 17.92 15.58 22.23
C ASN A 407 17.02 14.98 23.33
N LYS A 408 17.63 14.31 24.30
CA LYS A 408 16.91 13.71 25.44
C LYS A 408 16.24 14.75 26.32
N ASP A 409 16.85 15.91 26.53
CA ASP A 409 16.30 16.94 27.39
C ASP A 409 15.03 17.57 26.80
N ALA A 410 14.97 17.70 25.47
CA ALA A 410 13.74 18.12 24.78
C ALA A 410 12.62 17.08 24.94
N ALA A 411 12.94 15.79 24.84
CA ALA A 411 11.97 14.72 25.13
C ALA A 411 11.49 14.77 26.58
N VAL A 412 12.40 14.94 27.56
CA VAL A 412 12.05 15.11 28.98
C VAL A 412 11.08 16.27 29.16
N LYS A 413 11.39 17.43 28.58
CA LYS A 413 10.55 18.64 28.71
C LYS A 413 9.14 18.42 28.17
N SER A 414 9.01 17.85 26.97
CA SER A 414 7.71 17.63 26.32
C SER A 414 6.87 16.60 27.05
N VAL A 415 7.44 15.43 27.41
CA VAL A 415 6.71 14.35 28.07
C VAL A 415 6.35 14.75 29.53
N LYS A 416 7.25 15.44 30.24
CA LYS A 416 6.97 15.95 31.59
C LYS A 416 5.80 16.93 31.59
N ALA A 417 5.77 17.87 30.63
CA ALA A 417 4.67 18.83 30.52
C ALA A 417 3.30 18.18 30.29
N LEU A 418 3.25 17.02 29.62
CA LEU A 418 2.04 16.21 29.50
C LEU A 418 1.75 15.44 30.79
N GLY A 419 2.77 14.83 31.40
CA GLY A 419 2.63 14.12 32.68
C GLY A 419 2.04 15.00 33.77
N ASP A 420 2.53 16.23 33.90
CA ASP A 420 2.02 17.21 34.88
C ASP A 420 0.51 17.52 34.63
N LYS A 421 0.03 17.49 33.38
CA LYS A 421 -1.40 17.69 33.05
C LYS A 421 -2.29 16.49 33.38
N VAL A 422 -1.76 15.27 33.21
CA VAL A 422 -2.52 14.02 33.44
C VAL A 422 -2.27 13.43 34.83
N GLY A 423 -1.47 14.09 35.66
CA GLY A 423 -1.17 13.64 37.03
C GLY A 423 -0.24 12.42 37.09
N MET A 424 0.65 12.23 36.12
CA MET A 424 1.55 11.07 36.03
C MET A 424 3.02 11.50 36.12
N GLY A 425 3.86 10.63 36.67
CA GLY A 425 5.32 10.81 36.64
C GLY A 425 5.92 10.71 35.25
N LEU A 426 7.12 11.26 35.04
CA LEU A 426 7.80 11.29 33.74
C LEU A 426 7.92 9.91 33.08
N THR A 427 8.47 8.93 33.83
CA THR A 427 8.66 7.56 33.32
C THR A 427 7.32 6.85 33.08
N GLU A 428 6.37 7.05 33.99
CA GLU A 428 5.03 6.48 33.88
C GLU A 428 4.31 7.03 32.62
N THR A 429 4.41 8.33 32.37
CA THR A 429 3.84 8.96 31.16
C THR A 429 4.48 8.41 29.90
N ALA A 430 5.81 8.28 29.87
CA ALA A 430 6.53 7.72 28.71
C ALA A 430 6.12 6.25 28.45
N ALA A 431 6.04 5.43 29.51
CA ALA A 431 5.59 4.04 29.39
C ALA A 431 4.15 3.95 28.91
N ALA A 432 3.25 4.75 29.47
CA ALA A 432 1.85 4.78 29.04
C ALA A 432 1.67 5.21 27.58
N ILE A 433 2.46 6.19 27.10
CA ILE A 433 2.46 6.58 25.68
C ILE A 433 2.82 5.39 24.78
N PHE A 434 3.89 4.67 25.13
CA PHE A 434 4.36 3.52 24.35
C PHE A 434 3.36 2.36 24.39
N ASP A 435 2.79 2.07 25.56
CA ASP A 435 1.84 0.97 25.74
C ASP A 435 0.49 1.25 25.04
N ILE A 436 -0.06 2.47 25.15
CA ILE A 436 -1.29 2.87 24.43
C ILE A 436 -1.11 2.74 22.93
N GLN A 437 0.04 3.16 22.39
CA GLN A 437 0.37 2.97 20.99
C GLN A 437 0.30 1.49 20.58
N ASN A 438 0.90 0.61 21.39
CA ASN A 438 0.87 -0.84 21.13
C ASN A 438 -0.56 -1.40 21.18
N GLU A 439 -1.41 -0.95 22.13
CA GLU A 439 -2.81 -1.40 22.19
C GLU A 439 -3.61 -0.97 20.95
N HIS A 440 -3.40 0.24 20.41
CA HIS A 440 -4.01 0.66 19.14
C HIS A 440 -3.58 -0.24 17.97
N MET A 441 -2.30 -0.63 17.92
CA MET A 441 -1.79 -1.56 16.91
C MET A 441 -2.43 -2.95 17.05
N ILE A 442 -2.53 -3.46 18.30
CA ILE A 442 -3.16 -4.75 18.62
C ILE A 442 -4.62 -4.79 18.17
N ASP A 443 -5.37 -3.73 18.45
CA ASP A 443 -6.78 -3.65 18.09
C ASP A 443 -6.99 -3.66 16.57
N LEU A 444 -6.17 -2.92 15.81
CA LEU A 444 -6.21 -2.97 14.36
C LEU A 444 -5.87 -4.36 13.81
N LEU A 445 -4.80 -4.97 14.31
CA LEU A 445 -4.38 -6.30 13.88
C LEU A 445 -5.45 -7.35 14.14
N ARG A 446 -6.05 -7.33 15.34
CA ARG A 446 -7.16 -8.22 15.69
C ARG A 446 -8.32 -8.04 14.71
N LEU A 447 -8.72 -6.79 14.47
CA LEU A 447 -9.81 -6.47 13.55
C LEU A 447 -9.52 -6.97 12.14
N MET A 448 -8.30 -6.73 11.63
CA MET A 448 -7.93 -7.10 10.27
C MET A 448 -7.93 -8.62 10.07
N VAL A 449 -7.37 -9.39 11.02
CA VAL A 449 -7.33 -10.84 10.90
C VAL A 449 -8.73 -11.44 11.06
N THR A 450 -9.51 -11.01 12.06
CA THR A 450 -10.85 -11.57 12.27
C THR A 450 -11.81 -11.29 11.11
N ARG A 451 -11.63 -10.20 10.37
CA ARG A 451 -12.41 -9.92 9.14
C ARG A 451 -12.19 -10.92 8.01
N THR A 452 -11.08 -11.65 8.02
CA THR A 452 -10.81 -12.71 7.04
C THR A 452 -11.37 -14.08 7.46
N GLY A 453 -12.04 -14.17 8.60
CA GLY A 453 -12.57 -15.43 9.15
C GLY A 453 -11.51 -16.29 9.83
N HIS A 454 -10.30 -15.79 10.03
CA HIS A 454 -9.18 -16.54 10.61
C HIS A 454 -8.86 -16.13 12.04
N ASP A 455 -8.06 -16.95 12.73
CA ASP A 455 -7.49 -16.68 14.04
C ASP A 455 -6.06 -16.11 13.90
N PRO A 456 -5.67 -15.07 14.65
CA PRO A 456 -4.29 -14.57 14.65
C PRO A 456 -3.25 -15.66 14.91
N ARG A 457 -3.59 -16.68 15.70
CA ARG A 457 -2.72 -17.82 16.02
C ARG A 457 -2.38 -18.69 14.80
N ASP A 458 -3.09 -18.53 13.67
CA ASP A 458 -2.80 -19.22 12.42
C ASP A 458 -1.83 -18.46 11.51
N PHE A 459 -1.49 -17.23 11.89
CA PHE A 459 -0.62 -16.35 11.13
C PHE A 459 0.78 -16.21 11.74
N SER A 460 1.75 -15.91 10.88
CA SER A 460 3.00 -15.26 11.25
C SER A 460 2.86 -13.75 11.03
N VAL A 461 3.63 -12.92 11.73
CA VAL A 461 3.63 -11.48 11.52
C VAL A 461 4.99 -11.02 11.00
N PHE A 462 5.00 -10.19 9.97
CA PHE A 462 6.17 -9.54 9.38
C PHE A 462 6.19 -8.08 9.81
N CYS A 463 7.24 -7.68 10.54
CA CYS A 463 7.38 -6.37 11.14
C CYS A 463 8.45 -5.57 10.43
N PHE A 464 8.06 -4.53 9.72
CA PHE A 464 8.95 -3.65 8.98
C PHE A 464 8.57 -2.17 9.12
N GLY A 465 9.21 -1.26 8.33
CA GLY A 465 9.29 0.14 8.66
C GLY A 465 10.34 0.42 9.75
N GLY A 466 10.67 1.68 9.95
CA GLY A 466 11.68 2.08 10.93
C GLY A 466 11.34 1.72 12.38
N GLY A 467 10.04 1.71 12.73
CA GLY A 467 9.53 1.39 14.06
C GLY A 467 9.00 -0.05 14.23
N GLY A 468 8.73 -0.77 13.13
CA GLY A 468 8.10 -2.09 13.18
C GLY A 468 8.79 -3.09 14.11
N PRO A 469 10.10 -3.30 14.01
CA PRO A 469 10.85 -4.19 14.89
C PRO A 469 10.81 -3.79 16.38
N THR A 470 10.60 -2.52 16.69
CA THR A 470 10.48 -2.02 18.07
C THR A 470 9.16 -2.44 18.72
N HIS A 471 8.07 -2.44 17.96
CA HIS A 471 6.73 -2.74 18.44
C HIS A 471 6.34 -4.20 18.21
N GLY A 472 7.00 -4.91 17.29
CA GLY A 472 6.63 -6.24 16.80
C GLY A 472 6.43 -7.29 17.89
N ALA A 473 7.31 -7.32 18.89
CA ALA A 473 7.20 -8.26 19.99
C ALA A 473 5.96 -8.00 20.87
N ALA A 474 5.55 -6.72 21.05
CA ALA A 474 4.41 -6.37 21.89
C ALA A 474 3.11 -6.92 21.29
N TYR A 475 2.80 -6.59 20.04
CA TYR A 475 1.56 -7.07 19.42
C TYR A 475 1.67 -8.54 18.99
N GLY A 476 2.85 -9.01 18.59
CA GLY A 476 3.03 -10.39 18.16
C GLY A 476 2.75 -11.41 19.27
N LYS A 477 3.28 -11.19 20.47
CA LYS A 477 3.03 -12.03 21.66
C LYS A 477 1.59 -11.89 22.16
N ARG A 478 1.06 -10.66 22.21
CA ARG A 478 -0.29 -10.39 22.72
C ARG A 478 -1.38 -11.07 21.92
N LEU A 479 -1.22 -11.17 20.60
CA LEU A 479 -2.15 -11.83 19.69
C LEU A 479 -1.84 -13.31 19.47
N GLY A 480 -0.68 -13.80 19.92
CA GLY A 480 -0.29 -15.19 19.85
C GLY A 480 0.07 -15.65 18.42
N PHE A 481 0.64 -14.78 17.60
CA PHE A 481 1.13 -15.17 16.28
C PHE A 481 2.14 -16.31 16.34
N LYS A 482 2.15 -17.20 15.34
CA LYS A 482 3.07 -18.35 15.27
C LYS A 482 4.53 -17.96 15.33
N SER A 483 4.87 -16.87 14.65
CA SER A 483 6.24 -16.34 14.57
C SER A 483 6.20 -14.85 14.25
N ILE A 484 7.20 -14.13 14.75
CA ILE A 484 7.39 -12.70 14.53
C ILE A 484 8.67 -12.55 13.72
N TYR A 485 8.56 -12.12 12.47
CA TYR A 485 9.71 -11.91 11.59
C TYR A 485 10.04 -10.42 11.48
N MET A 486 11.32 -10.09 11.56
CA MET A 486 11.88 -8.79 11.30
C MET A 486 13.06 -8.95 10.34
N PHE A 487 13.36 -7.93 9.56
CA PHE A 487 14.31 -8.05 8.45
C PHE A 487 15.47 -7.07 8.63
N PRO A 488 16.71 -7.43 8.20
CA PRO A 488 17.79 -6.46 8.13
C PRO A 488 17.43 -5.23 7.28
N THR A 489 16.53 -5.42 6.31
CA THR A 489 16.01 -4.38 5.43
C THR A 489 14.70 -3.75 5.93
N SER A 490 14.28 -3.97 7.19
CA SER A 490 12.97 -3.53 7.70
C SER A 490 12.64 -2.08 7.37
N ALA A 491 13.58 -1.15 7.51
CA ALA A 491 13.33 0.27 7.26
C ALA A 491 13.15 0.65 5.78
N ALA A 492 13.50 -0.24 4.86
CA ALA A 492 13.34 -0.07 3.41
C ALA A 492 12.65 -1.28 2.77
N PHE A 493 11.86 -2.02 3.56
CA PHE A 493 11.25 -3.28 3.11
C PHE A 493 10.23 -3.07 1.99
N SER A 494 9.55 -1.92 1.96
CA SER A 494 8.68 -1.53 0.85
C SER A 494 9.47 -1.42 -0.46
N ALA A 495 10.65 -0.78 -0.44
CA ALA A 495 11.54 -0.71 -1.61
C ALA A 495 12.08 -2.10 -2.02
N PHE A 496 12.33 -3.02 -1.04
CA PHE A 496 12.68 -4.41 -1.32
C PHE A 496 11.55 -5.14 -2.07
N GLY A 497 10.32 -4.97 -1.64
CA GLY A 497 9.16 -5.53 -2.31
C GLY A 497 9.00 -5.00 -3.74
N LEU A 498 9.24 -3.69 -3.94
CA LEU A 498 9.23 -3.08 -5.28
C LEU A 498 10.32 -3.67 -6.20
N ALA A 499 11.56 -3.81 -5.70
CA ALA A 499 12.63 -4.48 -6.45
C ALA A 499 12.28 -5.93 -6.79
N SER A 500 11.33 -6.51 -6.06
CA SER A 500 10.88 -7.90 -6.20
C SER A 500 9.53 -8.03 -6.94
N ALA A 501 8.89 -6.95 -7.36
CA ALA A 501 7.54 -6.97 -7.94
C ALA A 501 7.51 -7.51 -9.39
N ASP A 502 6.45 -8.22 -9.77
CA ASP A 502 6.20 -8.69 -11.13
C ASP A 502 5.45 -7.65 -11.94
N VAL A 503 5.66 -7.62 -13.24
CA VAL A 503 4.74 -6.90 -14.12
C VAL A 503 3.37 -7.58 -14.02
N SER A 504 2.34 -6.83 -13.67
CA SER A 504 1.00 -7.41 -13.50
C SER A 504 -0.09 -6.38 -13.75
N ARG A 505 -1.16 -6.85 -14.40
CA ARG A 505 -2.39 -6.09 -14.62
C ARG A 505 -3.62 -6.96 -14.39
N ILE A 506 -4.65 -6.36 -13.81
CA ILE A 506 -5.94 -7.02 -13.57
C ILE A 506 -6.94 -6.51 -14.59
N PHE A 507 -7.66 -7.43 -15.21
CA PHE A 507 -8.74 -7.19 -16.18
C PHE A 507 -10.03 -7.66 -15.55
N ASP A 508 -10.95 -6.75 -15.32
CA ASP A 508 -12.20 -7.00 -14.63
C ASP A 508 -13.37 -6.86 -15.59
N ARG A 509 -14.38 -7.71 -15.44
CA ARG A 509 -15.65 -7.56 -16.15
C ARG A 509 -16.81 -7.79 -15.20
N SER A 510 -17.60 -6.75 -15.00
CA SER A 510 -18.89 -6.89 -14.32
C SER A 510 -19.85 -7.68 -15.19
N ILE A 511 -20.53 -8.64 -14.58
CA ILE A 511 -21.58 -9.46 -15.20
C ILE A 511 -22.69 -9.67 -14.18
N TYR A 512 -23.81 -10.20 -14.64
CA TYR A 512 -24.86 -10.66 -13.76
C TYR A 512 -25.40 -11.98 -14.28
N LEU A 513 -24.98 -13.06 -13.66
CA LEU A 513 -25.44 -14.42 -13.99
C LEU A 513 -25.93 -15.09 -12.72
N ARG A 514 -27.07 -15.79 -12.81
CA ARG A 514 -27.56 -16.63 -11.72
C ARG A 514 -26.99 -18.02 -11.82
N MET A 515 -26.72 -18.63 -10.69
CA MET A 515 -26.30 -20.01 -10.62
C MET A 515 -27.49 -20.96 -10.64
N PRO A 516 -27.38 -22.12 -11.32
CA PRO A 516 -26.25 -22.51 -12.17
C PRO A 516 -26.16 -21.70 -13.46
N ALA A 517 -24.98 -21.17 -13.78
CA ALA A 517 -24.73 -20.37 -14.98
C ALA A 517 -24.45 -21.27 -16.20
N ASP A 518 -24.75 -20.81 -17.41
CA ASP A 518 -24.38 -21.49 -18.64
C ASP A 518 -22.85 -21.50 -18.82
N PRO A 519 -22.19 -22.68 -18.86
CA PRO A 519 -20.77 -22.80 -19.06
C PRO A 519 -20.24 -22.07 -20.30
N LYS A 520 -21.03 -21.99 -21.37
CA LYS A 520 -20.63 -21.29 -22.60
C LYS A 520 -20.47 -19.78 -22.36
N GLN A 521 -21.37 -19.20 -21.58
CA GLN A 521 -21.28 -17.77 -21.23
C GLN A 521 -20.06 -17.49 -20.36
N VAL A 522 -19.81 -18.32 -19.34
CA VAL A 522 -18.66 -18.16 -18.44
C VAL A 522 -17.35 -18.31 -19.21
N ASN A 523 -17.23 -19.36 -20.02
CA ASN A 523 -16.04 -19.60 -20.85
C ASN A 523 -15.82 -18.44 -21.84
N GLY A 524 -16.85 -17.98 -22.53
CA GLY A 524 -16.75 -16.88 -23.48
C GLY A 524 -16.24 -15.58 -22.84
N ILE A 525 -16.65 -15.27 -21.61
CA ILE A 525 -16.18 -14.10 -20.86
C ILE A 525 -14.71 -14.29 -20.46
N CYS A 526 -14.35 -15.47 -19.97
CA CYS A 526 -12.96 -15.79 -19.63
C CYS A 526 -12.03 -15.65 -20.84
N ASP A 527 -12.42 -16.21 -21.98
CA ASP A 527 -11.63 -16.18 -23.23
C ASP A 527 -11.44 -14.74 -23.74
N GLN A 528 -12.50 -13.92 -23.65
CA GLN A 528 -12.41 -12.50 -24.02
C GLN A 528 -11.44 -11.74 -23.11
N LEU A 529 -11.56 -11.89 -21.78
CA LEU A 529 -10.67 -11.23 -20.83
C LEU A 529 -9.22 -11.69 -20.98
N GLU A 530 -8.98 -12.99 -21.21
CA GLU A 530 -7.63 -13.49 -21.46
C GLU A 530 -7.05 -12.95 -22.78
N SER A 531 -7.86 -12.86 -23.82
CA SER A 531 -7.44 -12.27 -25.10
C SER A 531 -7.08 -10.80 -24.95
N GLU A 532 -7.90 -10.03 -24.22
CA GLU A 532 -7.62 -8.63 -23.89
C GLU A 532 -6.31 -8.51 -23.09
N ALA A 533 -6.15 -9.36 -22.07
CA ALA A 533 -4.97 -9.38 -21.21
C ALA A 533 -3.69 -9.69 -21.99
N LEU A 534 -3.69 -10.75 -22.81
CA LEU A 534 -2.53 -11.13 -23.63
C LEU A 534 -2.20 -10.07 -24.68
N SER A 535 -3.21 -9.45 -25.29
CA SER A 535 -3.02 -8.36 -26.26
C SER A 535 -2.37 -7.14 -25.60
N GLU A 536 -2.83 -6.78 -24.41
CA GLU A 536 -2.28 -5.66 -23.66
C GLU A 536 -0.85 -5.94 -23.18
N MET A 537 -0.57 -7.14 -22.64
CA MET A 537 0.79 -7.51 -22.23
C MET A 537 1.76 -7.49 -23.42
N LYS A 538 1.31 -7.94 -24.59
CA LYS A 538 2.09 -7.83 -25.83
C LYS A 538 2.32 -6.38 -26.24
N ARG A 539 1.30 -5.50 -26.13
CA ARG A 539 1.40 -4.07 -26.45
C ARG A 539 2.45 -3.37 -25.59
N ILE A 540 2.55 -3.72 -24.30
CA ILE A 540 3.55 -3.17 -23.39
C ILE A 540 4.90 -3.88 -23.44
N GLY A 541 5.12 -4.78 -24.41
CA GLY A 541 6.42 -5.35 -24.75
C GLY A 541 6.72 -6.74 -24.21
N PHE A 542 5.72 -7.47 -23.68
CA PHE A 542 5.91 -8.83 -23.14
C PHE A 542 5.37 -9.90 -24.09
N ASP A 543 6.16 -10.96 -24.28
CA ASP A 543 5.72 -12.10 -25.08
C ASP A 543 4.61 -12.87 -24.36
N SER A 544 3.58 -13.29 -25.12
CA SER A 544 2.44 -14.04 -24.58
C SER A 544 2.84 -15.35 -23.90
N SER A 545 3.97 -15.98 -24.30
CA SER A 545 4.50 -17.19 -23.68
C SER A 545 5.07 -16.96 -22.27
N SER A 546 5.43 -15.72 -21.94
CA SER A 546 5.91 -15.33 -20.60
C SER A 546 4.79 -14.94 -19.64
N VAL A 547 3.55 -14.81 -20.15
CA VAL A 547 2.41 -14.34 -19.34
C VAL A 547 1.77 -15.50 -18.57
N VAL A 548 1.71 -15.33 -17.26
CA VAL A 548 0.98 -16.23 -16.36
C VAL A 548 -0.41 -15.62 -16.12
N ILE A 549 -1.45 -16.42 -16.33
CA ILE A 549 -2.85 -16.02 -16.16
C ILE A 549 -3.42 -16.67 -14.91
N HIS A 550 -4.05 -15.85 -14.07
CA HIS A 550 -4.88 -16.31 -12.95
C HIS A 550 -6.30 -15.80 -13.13
N ARG A 551 -7.29 -16.64 -12.82
CA ARG A 551 -8.72 -16.31 -12.85
C ARG A 551 -9.30 -16.28 -11.46
N GLU A 552 -10.22 -15.36 -11.22
CA GLU A 552 -11.02 -15.27 -10.01
C GLU A 552 -12.44 -14.85 -10.38
N ILE A 553 -13.39 -15.18 -9.51
CA ILE A 553 -14.80 -14.89 -9.71
C ILE A 553 -15.38 -14.20 -8.47
N SER A 554 -16.16 -13.15 -8.68
CA SER A 554 -16.89 -12.44 -7.61
C SER A 554 -18.33 -12.92 -7.57
N MET A 555 -18.75 -13.43 -6.41
CA MET A 555 -20.08 -14.00 -6.19
C MET A 555 -20.75 -13.45 -4.93
N LYS A 556 -22.05 -13.54 -4.86
CA LYS A 556 -22.85 -13.27 -3.67
C LYS A 556 -24.08 -14.16 -3.60
N PHE A 557 -24.70 -14.28 -2.42
CA PHE A 557 -26.04 -14.82 -2.34
C PHE A 557 -27.07 -13.78 -2.77
N GLY A 558 -28.17 -14.24 -3.36
CA GLY A 558 -29.31 -13.40 -3.71
C GLY A 558 -29.79 -12.61 -2.49
N ARG A 559 -30.21 -11.36 -2.69
CA ARG A 559 -30.65 -10.41 -1.65
C ARG A 559 -29.57 -9.99 -0.64
N GLN A 560 -28.35 -10.51 -0.70
CA GLN A 560 -27.24 -10.04 0.11
C GLN A 560 -26.42 -8.95 -0.59
N VAL A 561 -25.70 -8.16 0.19
CA VAL A 561 -24.89 -7.04 -0.31
C VAL A 561 -23.43 -7.44 -0.46
N ASN A 562 -22.96 -8.36 0.38
CA ASN A 562 -21.56 -8.79 0.40
C ASN A 562 -21.24 -9.60 -0.85
N VAL A 563 -20.26 -9.14 -1.60
CA VAL A 563 -19.71 -9.82 -2.77
C VAL A 563 -18.33 -10.36 -2.38
N GLU A 564 -18.11 -11.64 -2.56
CA GLU A 564 -16.83 -12.30 -2.26
C GLU A 564 -16.12 -12.70 -3.54
N ARG A 565 -14.81 -12.62 -3.50
CA ARG A 565 -13.93 -13.00 -4.60
C ARG A 565 -13.22 -14.31 -4.24
N ILE A 566 -13.44 -15.33 -5.06
CA ILE A 566 -12.84 -16.66 -4.90
C ILE A 566 -12.00 -17.02 -6.13
N PRO A 567 -11.00 -17.89 -5.97
CA PRO A 567 -10.21 -18.38 -7.10
C PRO A 567 -11.04 -19.24 -8.04
N MET A 568 -10.63 -19.24 -9.30
CA MET A 568 -11.25 -19.96 -10.38
C MET A 568 -10.17 -20.65 -11.21
N PRO A 569 -10.06 -22.00 -11.23
CA PRO A 569 -9.01 -22.69 -11.96
C PRO A 569 -9.03 -22.36 -13.46
N ARG A 570 -7.86 -22.17 -14.07
CA ARG A 570 -7.75 -21.89 -15.51
C ARG A 570 -7.99 -23.15 -16.33
N LYS A 571 -9.20 -23.32 -16.81
CA LYS A 571 -9.63 -24.43 -17.69
C LYS A 571 -10.87 -24.03 -18.48
N THR A 572 -11.33 -24.87 -19.40
CA THR A 572 -12.67 -24.78 -19.95
C THR A 572 -13.64 -25.48 -18.97
N TYR A 573 -14.72 -24.79 -18.62
CA TYR A 573 -15.70 -25.25 -17.62
C TYR A 573 -16.84 -26.01 -18.29
N ASP A 574 -17.27 -27.09 -17.65
CA ASP A 574 -18.53 -27.78 -17.92
C ASP A 574 -19.57 -27.52 -16.80
N GLU A 575 -20.74 -28.17 -16.87
CA GLU A 575 -21.80 -27.98 -15.87
C GLU A 575 -21.38 -28.41 -14.46
N LYS A 576 -20.55 -29.47 -14.34
CA LYS A 576 -20.04 -29.95 -13.05
C LYS A 576 -19.06 -28.92 -12.45
N ASP A 577 -18.22 -28.35 -13.28
CA ASP A 577 -17.28 -27.32 -12.87
C ASP A 577 -17.99 -26.06 -12.37
N ILE A 578 -19.06 -25.66 -13.04
CA ILE A 578 -19.89 -24.52 -12.59
C ILE A 578 -20.55 -24.84 -11.25
N ALA A 579 -21.06 -26.05 -11.06
CA ALA A 579 -21.62 -26.47 -9.76
C ALA A 579 -20.53 -26.42 -8.65
N GLN A 580 -19.33 -26.94 -8.93
CA GLN A 580 -18.21 -26.92 -7.98
C GLN A 580 -17.83 -25.48 -7.56
N ILE A 581 -17.80 -24.52 -8.49
CA ILE A 581 -17.57 -23.11 -8.17
C ILE A 581 -18.62 -22.59 -7.17
N GLY A 582 -19.87 -23.04 -7.30
CA GLY A 582 -20.93 -22.72 -6.34
C GLY A 582 -20.66 -23.28 -4.95
N ASP A 583 -20.22 -24.56 -4.87
CA ASP A 583 -19.89 -25.21 -3.61
C ASP A 583 -18.66 -24.56 -2.95
N ASP A 584 -17.61 -24.28 -3.72
CA ASP A 584 -16.42 -23.58 -3.25
C ASP A 584 -16.76 -22.19 -2.68
N PHE A 585 -17.71 -21.47 -3.32
CA PHE A 585 -18.18 -20.19 -2.82
C PHE A 585 -18.95 -20.33 -1.48
N VAL A 586 -19.81 -21.33 -1.35
CA VAL A 586 -20.54 -21.60 -0.10
C VAL A 586 -19.57 -21.91 1.03
N GLU A 587 -18.59 -22.77 0.80
CA GLU A 587 -17.57 -23.14 1.78
C GLU A 587 -16.75 -21.91 2.21
N PHE A 588 -16.25 -21.13 1.23
CA PHE A 588 -15.54 -19.88 1.51
C PHE A 588 -16.40 -18.89 2.31
N TYR A 589 -17.67 -18.72 1.93
CA TYR A 589 -18.54 -17.77 2.63
C TYR A 589 -18.80 -18.19 4.08
N ARG A 590 -18.97 -19.48 4.34
CA ARG A 590 -19.11 -20.04 5.69
C ARG A 590 -17.86 -19.86 6.52
N SER A 591 -16.69 -20.04 5.93
CA SER A 591 -15.41 -19.84 6.64
C SER A 591 -15.22 -18.40 7.11
N VAL A 592 -15.68 -17.42 6.31
CA VAL A 592 -15.54 -15.99 6.62
C VAL A 592 -16.62 -15.49 7.59
N TYR A 593 -17.88 -15.89 7.39
CA TYR A 593 -19.04 -15.33 8.09
C TYR A 593 -19.72 -16.29 9.08
N GLY A 594 -19.28 -17.53 9.14
CA GLY A 594 -19.85 -18.59 9.97
C GLY A 594 -20.92 -19.43 9.26
N GLU A 595 -21.16 -20.64 9.77
CA GLU A 595 -22.04 -21.64 9.16
C GLU A 595 -23.46 -21.12 8.85
N GLY A 596 -24.06 -20.33 9.73
CA GLY A 596 -25.40 -19.79 9.58
C GLY A 596 -25.54 -18.60 8.64
N ALA A 597 -24.45 -18.08 8.08
CA ALA A 597 -24.47 -16.89 7.24
C ALA A 597 -24.75 -17.18 5.76
N ALA A 598 -24.51 -18.41 5.30
CA ALA A 598 -24.71 -18.83 3.92
C ALA A 598 -26.21 -19.07 3.63
N PHE A 599 -26.85 -18.11 2.96
CA PHE A 599 -28.27 -18.20 2.61
C PHE A 599 -28.44 -18.85 1.22
N VAL A 600 -28.17 -20.15 1.15
CA VAL A 600 -28.17 -20.92 -0.10
C VAL A 600 -29.53 -20.88 -0.82
N GLU A 601 -30.64 -20.85 -0.07
CA GLU A 601 -32.01 -20.81 -0.62
C GLU A 601 -32.31 -19.53 -1.41
N ALA A 602 -31.57 -18.45 -1.17
CA ALA A 602 -31.69 -17.22 -1.96
C ALA A 602 -31.06 -17.35 -3.36
N GLY A 603 -30.38 -18.46 -3.64
CA GLY A 603 -29.58 -18.65 -4.83
C GLY A 603 -28.28 -17.87 -4.81
N MET A 604 -27.41 -18.14 -5.75
CA MET A 604 -26.11 -17.48 -5.91
C MET A 604 -26.08 -16.66 -7.20
N GLU A 605 -25.36 -15.55 -7.18
CA GLU A 605 -25.23 -14.63 -8.29
C GLU A 605 -23.74 -14.37 -8.56
N ILE A 606 -23.31 -14.50 -9.82
CA ILE A 606 -21.98 -14.08 -10.29
C ILE A 606 -22.04 -12.61 -10.65
N MET A 607 -21.15 -11.82 -10.07
CA MET A 607 -21.14 -10.36 -10.20
C MET A 607 -20.01 -9.84 -11.08
N ALA A 608 -18.87 -10.56 -11.14
CA ALA A 608 -17.74 -10.23 -12.00
C ALA A 608 -16.82 -11.45 -12.21
N ILE A 609 -16.08 -11.43 -13.31
CA ILE A 609 -14.93 -12.30 -13.54
C ILE A 609 -13.69 -11.41 -13.62
N HIS A 610 -12.59 -11.89 -13.06
CA HIS A 610 -11.32 -11.21 -12.97
C HIS A 610 -10.22 -12.07 -13.60
N VAL A 611 -9.39 -11.46 -14.43
CA VAL A 611 -8.21 -12.10 -15.03
C VAL A 611 -6.99 -11.27 -14.64
N THR A 612 -6.06 -11.87 -13.91
CA THR A 612 -4.77 -11.28 -13.61
C THR A 612 -3.73 -11.84 -14.60
N ALA A 613 -3.16 -10.98 -15.42
CA ALA A 613 -2.02 -11.29 -16.26
C ALA A 613 -0.74 -10.81 -15.59
N SER A 614 0.24 -11.69 -15.40
CA SER A 614 1.52 -11.35 -14.77
C SER A 614 2.69 -11.91 -15.56
N VAL A 615 3.80 -11.17 -15.57
CA VAL A 615 5.09 -11.60 -16.11
C VAL A 615 6.09 -11.58 -14.97
N PRO A 616 6.57 -12.75 -14.53
CA PRO A 616 7.63 -12.82 -13.55
C PRO A 616 8.90 -12.14 -14.09
N LEU A 617 9.40 -11.14 -13.37
CA LEU A 617 10.69 -10.54 -13.71
C LEU A 617 11.83 -11.40 -13.16
N ALA A 618 12.93 -11.53 -13.92
CA ALA A 618 14.13 -12.20 -13.43
C ALA A 618 14.64 -11.49 -12.16
N ARG A 619 14.92 -12.26 -11.11
CA ARG A 619 15.27 -11.72 -9.80
C ARG A 619 16.38 -12.54 -9.15
N PRO A 620 17.28 -11.87 -8.44
CA PRO A 620 18.20 -12.57 -7.56
C PRO A 620 17.41 -13.16 -6.37
N SER A 621 17.67 -14.43 -6.08
CA SER A 621 17.17 -15.09 -4.88
C SER A 621 17.98 -14.65 -3.67
N LEU A 622 17.35 -14.45 -2.51
CA LEU A 622 18.05 -14.32 -1.25
C LEU A 622 18.84 -15.60 -0.96
N ILE A 623 20.06 -15.44 -0.50
CA ILE A 623 20.99 -16.57 -0.33
C ILE A 623 20.76 -17.20 1.04
N LYS A 624 20.51 -18.50 1.06
CA LYS A 624 20.59 -19.30 2.28
C LYS A 624 22.05 -19.41 2.73
N ARG A 625 22.30 -19.13 4.00
CA ARG A 625 23.59 -19.29 4.65
C ARG A 625 23.52 -20.43 5.66
N PRO A 626 24.59 -21.22 5.84
CA PRO A 626 24.63 -22.23 6.89
C PRO A 626 24.39 -21.62 8.27
N LEU A 627 23.65 -22.30 9.13
CA LEU A 627 23.49 -21.90 10.51
C LEU A 627 24.84 -22.13 11.24
N GLY A 628 25.35 -21.06 11.82
CA GLY A 628 26.59 -21.08 12.60
C GLY A 628 26.33 -21.31 14.10
N SER A 629 27.22 -20.73 14.92
CA SER A 629 27.13 -20.77 16.38
C SER A 629 25.93 -19.99 16.92
N SER A 630 25.33 -20.51 18.00
CA SER A 630 24.30 -19.74 18.72
C SER A 630 24.86 -18.58 19.58
N LYS A 631 26.21 -18.52 19.77
CA LYS A 631 26.87 -17.49 20.58
C LYS A 631 26.85 -16.12 19.92
N THR A 632 26.71 -15.08 20.72
CA THR A 632 26.54 -13.70 20.27
C THR A 632 27.57 -12.74 20.88
N ASP A 633 28.63 -13.24 21.53
CA ASP A 633 29.62 -12.42 22.24
C ASP A 633 30.29 -11.39 21.32
N HIS A 634 30.52 -11.74 20.06
CA HIS A 634 31.09 -10.89 19.03
C HIS A 634 30.21 -9.69 18.64
N ALA A 635 28.92 -9.79 18.88
CA ALA A 635 27.93 -8.77 18.55
C ALA A 635 27.53 -7.91 19.75
N VAL A 636 28.06 -8.19 20.97
CA VAL A 636 27.75 -7.37 22.15
C VAL A 636 28.31 -5.96 21.97
N LYS A 637 27.44 -4.95 22.00
CA LYS A 637 27.77 -3.53 21.88
C LYS A 637 27.97 -2.85 23.25
N GLY A 638 27.26 -3.33 24.27
CA GLY A 638 27.28 -2.76 25.61
C GLY A 638 26.01 -3.07 26.40
N LYS A 639 25.74 -2.23 27.39
CA LYS A 639 24.51 -2.31 28.20
C LYS A 639 23.94 -0.90 28.41
N ARG A 640 22.64 -0.79 28.54
CA ARG A 640 21.91 0.47 28.80
C ARG A 640 20.73 0.20 29.73
N ASP A 641 20.36 1.19 30.55
CA ASP A 641 19.13 1.13 31.32
C ASP A 641 17.94 1.28 30.39
N VAL A 642 17.09 0.24 30.33
CA VAL A 642 15.86 0.19 29.53
C VAL A 642 14.69 -0.05 30.49
N TYR A 643 13.63 0.75 30.34
CA TYR A 643 12.41 0.54 31.12
C TYR A 643 11.58 -0.59 30.52
N TRP A 644 11.22 -1.55 31.35
CA TRP A 644 10.38 -2.68 30.98
C TRP A 644 9.01 -2.57 31.67
N SER A 645 7.95 -2.38 30.89
CA SER A 645 6.58 -2.19 31.41
C SER A 645 6.07 -3.39 32.23
N ASP A 646 6.47 -4.62 31.88
CA ASP A 646 6.12 -5.84 32.62
C ASP A 646 6.76 -5.91 34.01
N LYS A 647 7.89 -5.26 34.21
CA LYS A 647 8.60 -5.15 35.51
C LYS A 647 8.41 -3.80 36.18
N LYS A 648 7.82 -2.82 35.49
CA LYS A 648 7.62 -1.44 35.96
C LYS A 648 8.93 -0.80 36.49
N SER A 649 10.06 -1.12 35.87
CA SER A 649 11.38 -0.67 36.31
C SER A 649 12.41 -0.60 35.19
N TYR A 650 13.40 0.28 35.37
CA TYR A 650 14.60 0.25 34.55
C TYR A 650 15.48 -0.96 34.90
N GLN A 651 15.97 -1.63 33.87
CA GLN A 651 16.91 -2.74 34.03
C GLN A 651 18.11 -2.54 33.10
N LEU A 652 19.30 -2.86 33.59
CA LEU A 652 20.52 -2.84 32.80
C LEU A 652 20.46 -3.93 31.74
N THR A 653 20.08 -3.54 30.52
CA THR A 653 19.75 -4.42 29.41
C THR A 653 20.92 -4.53 28.43
N PRO A 654 21.33 -5.73 27.99
CA PRO A 654 22.37 -5.91 26.99
C PRO A 654 21.92 -5.38 25.62
N ILE A 655 22.85 -4.74 24.91
CA ILE A 655 22.68 -4.18 23.59
C ILE A 655 23.55 -4.94 22.62
N TYR A 656 22.99 -5.43 21.54
CA TYR A 656 23.70 -6.12 20.48
C TYR A 656 23.76 -5.27 19.20
N ASP A 657 24.86 -5.37 18.47
CA ASP A 657 25.02 -4.82 17.13
C ASP A 657 24.32 -5.77 16.15
N GLY A 658 23.15 -5.36 15.67
CA GLY A 658 22.31 -6.17 14.78
C GLY A 658 22.98 -6.50 13.44
N ASP A 659 23.87 -5.62 12.96
CA ASP A 659 24.59 -5.81 11.69
C ASP A 659 25.72 -6.86 11.80
N LYS A 660 26.11 -7.24 13.03
CA LYS A 660 27.09 -8.29 13.31
C LYS A 660 26.48 -9.65 13.62
N LEU A 661 25.16 -9.72 13.77
CA LEU A 661 24.49 -11.00 14.02
C LEU A 661 24.46 -11.86 12.75
N GLU A 662 24.79 -13.13 12.94
CA GLU A 662 24.92 -14.10 11.86
C GLU A 662 23.87 -15.23 11.98
N PRO A 663 23.53 -15.92 10.87
CA PRO A 663 22.66 -17.08 10.90
C PRO A 663 23.06 -18.10 11.97
N GLY A 664 22.12 -18.52 12.81
CA GLY A 664 22.33 -19.42 13.94
C GLY A 664 22.47 -18.72 15.29
N ASN A 665 22.80 -17.42 15.34
CA ASN A 665 22.87 -16.67 16.60
C ASN A 665 21.52 -16.66 17.32
N VAL A 666 21.57 -16.68 18.68
CA VAL A 666 20.38 -16.64 19.54
C VAL A 666 20.60 -15.65 20.66
N ILE A 667 19.73 -14.67 20.78
CA ILE A 667 19.72 -13.69 21.86
C ILE A 667 18.55 -14.02 22.81
N ALA A 668 18.85 -14.22 24.09
CA ALA A 668 17.82 -14.31 25.12
C ALA A 668 17.43 -12.91 25.62
N GLY A 669 16.13 -12.68 25.83
CA GLY A 669 15.64 -11.45 26.45
C GLY A 669 15.82 -11.43 27.96
N PRO A 670 15.82 -10.24 28.62
CA PRO A 670 15.58 -8.96 27.97
C PRO A 670 16.83 -8.45 27.24
N ALA A 671 16.68 -7.95 26.03
CA ALA A 671 17.77 -7.44 25.19
C ALA A 671 17.29 -6.45 24.14
N LEU A 672 18.22 -5.67 23.58
CA LEU A 672 18.01 -4.89 22.36
C LEU A 672 19.01 -5.32 21.28
N ALA A 673 18.54 -5.43 20.04
CA ALA A 673 19.42 -5.51 18.88
C ALA A 673 19.26 -4.23 18.05
N GLU A 674 20.34 -3.44 17.94
CA GLU A 674 20.37 -2.17 17.24
C GLU A 674 20.94 -2.36 15.83
N LEU A 675 20.16 -2.01 14.83
CA LEU A 675 20.62 -1.85 13.44
C LEU A 675 20.72 -0.36 13.11
N ALA A 676 21.40 -0.03 12.03
CA ALA A 676 21.55 1.37 11.61
C ALA A 676 20.22 2.10 11.43
N THR A 677 19.15 1.40 11.08
CA THR A 677 17.86 1.98 10.68
C THR A 677 16.67 1.60 11.58
N THR A 678 16.86 0.67 12.53
CA THR A 678 15.80 0.20 13.44
C THR A 678 16.38 -0.40 14.71
N THR A 679 15.54 -0.61 15.71
CA THR A 679 15.88 -1.30 16.98
C THR A 679 14.88 -2.42 17.22
N ILE A 680 15.38 -3.63 17.48
CA ILE A 680 14.58 -4.80 17.85
C ILE A 680 14.52 -4.89 19.35
N LEU A 681 13.30 -4.93 19.90
CA LEU A 681 13.05 -5.14 21.31
C LEU A 681 12.83 -6.63 21.57
N VAL A 682 13.66 -7.25 22.40
CA VAL A 682 13.54 -8.66 22.81
C VAL A 682 13.06 -8.71 24.27
N PRO A 683 11.75 -8.96 24.50
CA PRO A 683 11.19 -8.96 25.87
C PRO A 683 11.71 -10.11 26.73
N HIS A 684 11.43 -10.03 28.04
CA HIS A 684 11.58 -11.17 28.94
C HIS A 684 10.86 -12.40 28.37
N ASP A 685 11.37 -13.59 28.68
CA ASP A 685 10.82 -14.87 28.24
C ASP A 685 10.66 -15.00 26.72
N SER A 686 11.52 -14.30 25.96
CA SER A 686 11.63 -14.37 24.52
C SER A 686 13.05 -14.70 24.09
N GLN A 687 13.15 -15.26 22.89
CA GLN A 687 14.43 -15.46 22.20
C GLN A 687 14.35 -14.91 20.80
N LEU A 688 15.36 -14.15 20.38
CA LEU A 688 15.55 -13.69 19.01
C LEU A 688 16.56 -14.62 18.35
N LYS A 689 16.13 -15.29 17.29
CA LYS A 689 16.99 -16.20 16.49
C LYS A 689 17.25 -15.58 15.13
N ILE A 690 18.45 -15.80 14.60
CA ILE A 690 18.80 -15.40 13.24
C ILE A 690 18.68 -16.64 12.36
N ASP A 691 17.77 -16.60 11.39
CA ASP A 691 17.53 -17.72 10.47
C ASP A 691 18.58 -17.83 9.36
N GLU A 692 18.43 -18.82 8.48
CA GLU A 692 19.34 -19.10 7.37
C GLU A 692 19.38 -17.99 6.29
N TYR A 693 18.38 -17.08 6.27
CA TYR A 693 18.37 -15.90 5.40
C TYR A 693 18.90 -14.65 6.10
N GLY A 694 19.23 -14.75 7.40
CA GLY A 694 19.61 -13.61 8.23
C GLY A 694 18.41 -12.82 8.75
N PHE A 695 17.19 -13.37 8.69
CA PHE A 695 16.02 -12.74 9.28
C PHE A 695 16.01 -12.93 10.80
N PHE A 696 15.48 -11.96 11.50
CA PHE A 696 15.31 -11.98 12.94
C PHE A 696 13.94 -12.58 13.27
N VAL A 697 13.92 -13.68 14.02
CA VAL A 697 12.71 -14.46 14.30
C VAL A 697 12.50 -14.63 15.80
N MET A 698 11.32 -14.28 16.30
CA MET A 698 10.84 -14.58 17.67
C MET A 698 9.67 -15.55 17.65
#